data_683af8363644b6733992dc5ca379f4b8
#
_entry.id   683af8363644b6733992dc5ca379f4b8
#
_cell.length_a   1.000
_cell.length_b   1.000
_cell.length_c   1.000
_cell.angle_alpha   90.00
_cell.angle_beta   90.00
_cell.angle_gamma   90.00
#
_symmetry.space_group_name_H-M   'P 1'
#
loop_
_entity.id
_entity.type
_entity.pdbx_description
1 polymer ?
#
loop_
_entity_poly.entity_id
_entity_poly.type
_entity_poly.pdbx_seq_one_letter_code
_entity_poly.pdbx_strand_id
1 'polypeptide(L)'
;MLVKRWVRIASGFKIAMECRAAPLLFLLALVVLPFLAATPVRAETAMEGSGRVGVPPHAVPTTGLQGIAFASNGSCVGCHPKQASSWRGSHHDLAMQEATVQSVLGDFEEALFTQGGRSFRFFKGEGNDFRVQIQDGEGPPEEHRIAYTFGVHPLQQYLIQFPGGRLQALTVVFDVEKNQWYSLYPDETVTGDPAFSLTGRYQNWNVMCAECHSTAFEKNYDPKTDTYSSTWAEINVSCQSCHGPGEQHVLWAQSGADPKVQHAGLVGALAEGQKGAQVETCAACHSRRHSVSPSDTIGGAFLDDFVPETLDEGLYESDGQILEEVYVYGSFLQSRMHASGVTCIDCHDPHSLDLALEGDALCIRCHGPEPDVRFPQLAKRRYDTVDHHGHESSSSAARCVTCHMPTRTYMGVDERHDHAFQVPRPDLAAELGIRDVCTECHQGKTAAWAARVIAERHGPERKRGPDWAPVIDSARKGQLREFERLSGLTRPGAAPDIVRATAVKLIGRYGPLAEETLAQAAQDPSPLVRHAAASVYAQRPEAEKLEVLPALLSDPLRAVRVEAGRALVSVNPESLGEENTALRDESLLEYKRTQESLSDLPMGRFNQAVLQVEEGDYAEARSSYARAIEMDPRFLPAVANLAQLESALGQGDRAEDVLRSGLEDLPQEGELHYSLGLLLAQKGDRSGSAAALGEAASLMPDRPRVQYNHGLAEQHLGHVERAAAAFQKASEMEPLNPTFLRALTILYAQNGRWLEADGFARRLAEVGADSPENRALFRRIQSELQRRGE
;
A
#
# COMPACT_ATOMS: atom_id res chain seq x y z
N MET A 1 11.70 -0.68 14.73
CA MET A 1 12.28 -0.48 13.39
C MET A 1 11.24 -0.48 12.26
N LEU A 2 10.17 -1.26 12.37
CA LEU A 2 9.08 -1.36 11.37
C LEU A 2 8.28 -0.06 11.19
N VAL A 3 7.92 0.64 12.25
CA VAL A 3 7.13 1.89 12.18
C VAL A 3 7.90 3.04 11.49
N LYS A 4 9.21 3.13 11.63
CA LYS A 4 10.01 4.17 10.94
C LYS A 4 10.09 3.98 9.41
N ARG A 5 9.77 2.80 8.87
CA ARG A 5 9.76 2.54 7.42
C ARG A 5 8.41 2.88 6.76
N TRP A 6 7.30 2.73 7.46
CA TRP A 6 5.96 3.03 6.91
C TRP A 6 5.74 4.51 6.61
N VAL A 7 6.29 5.39 7.44
CA VAL A 7 6.18 6.84 7.24
C VAL A 7 6.93 7.32 5.98
N ARG A 8 7.95 6.59 5.50
CA ARG A 8 8.68 6.95 4.26
C ARG A 8 7.91 6.67 2.97
N ILE A 9 6.88 5.84 2.97
CA ILE A 9 6.10 5.49 1.78
C ILE A 9 5.07 6.59 1.45
N ALA A 10 4.55 7.29 2.44
CA ALA A 10 3.63 8.41 2.25
C ALA A 10 4.30 9.70 1.74
N SER A 11 5.63 9.84 1.86
CA SER A 11 6.37 11.06 1.48
C SER A 11 6.77 11.13 -0.01
N GLY A 12 6.32 10.23 -0.87
CA GLY A 12 6.54 10.23 -2.33
C GLY A 12 5.75 11.26 -3.12
N PHE A 13 4.74 11.89 -2.54
CA PHE A 13 3.93 12.89 -3.21
C PHE A 13 4.47 14.32 -2.97
N LYS A 14 5.40 14.75 -3.81
CA LYS A 14 5.83 16.15 -3.89
C LYS A 14 5.15 16.83 -5.07
N ILE A 15 4.20 17.70 -4.77
CA ILE A 15 3.69 18.71 -5.71
C ILE A 15 4.67 19.89 -5.69
N ALA A 16 5.39 20.09 -6.79
CA ALA A 16 6.12 21.33 -7.03
C ALA A 16 5.14 22.32 -7.65
N MET A 17 4.57 23.23 -6.88
CA MET A 17 3.86 24.40 -7.40
C MET A 17 4.83 25.57 -7.53
N GLU A 18 5.08 25.99 -8.77
CA GLU A 18 5.61 27.32 -9.08
C GLU A 18 4.49 28.35 -8.93
N CYS A 19 4.63 29.28 -7.97
CA CYS A 19 3.74 30.43 -7.83
C CYS A 19 3.87 31.36 -9.03
N ARG A 20 2.83 31.52 -9.82
CA ARG A 20 2.57 32.73 -10.60
C ARG A 20 1.39 33.45 -9.98
N ALA A 21 1.68 34.60 -9.38
CA ALA A 21 0.69 35.53 -8.87
C ALA A 21 0.08 36.34 -10.05
N ALA A 22 -1.25 36.38 -10.12
CA ALA A 22 -1.98 37.42 -10.83
C ALA A 22 -3.18 37.83 -9.97
N PRO A 23 -3.48 39.12 -9.85
CA PRO A 23 -4.50 39.65 -8.95
C PRO A 23 -5.86 39.69 -9.64
N LEU A 24 -6.92 39.29 -8.95
CA LEU A 24 -8.28 39.64 -9.32
C LEU A 24 -8.99 40.29 -8.13
N LEU A 25 -9.38 41.53 -8.37
CA LEU A 25 -10.20 42.40 -7.53
C LEU A 25 -11.70 42.25 -7.89
N PHE A 26 -12.55 42.47 -6.86
CA PHE A 26 -14.00 42.79 -6.89
C PHE A 26 -14.99 41.62 -7.08
N LEU A 27 -16.04 41.49 -6.31
CA LEU A 27 -17.06 42.43 -5.78
C LEU A 27 -17.84 41.79 -4.61
N LEU A 28 -18.07 42.60 -3.58
CA LEU A 28 -19.07 42.35 -2.51
C LEU A 28 -20.50 42.41 -3.04
N ALA A 29 -21.38 41.53 -2.61
CA ALA A 29 -22.79 41.78 -2.47
C ALA A 29 -23.32 41.14 -1.18
N LEU A 30 -23.67 41.99 -0.23
CA LEU A 30 -24.44 41.67 1.00
C LEU A 30 -25.85 41.20 0.62
N VAL A 31 -26.28 40.09 1.20
CA VAL A 31 -27.72 39.85 1.50
C VAL A 31 -27.85 39.38 2.93
N VAL A 32 -28.48 40.20 3.76
CA VAL A 32 -28.89 39.96 5.15
C VAL A 32 -30.31 39.38 5.12
N LEU A 33 -30.58 38.32 5.91
CA LEU A 33 -31.86 38.05 6.57
C LEU A 33 -31.88 36.64 7.23
N PRO A 34 -32.78 36.35 8.20
CA PRO A 34 -32.56 36.54 9.61
C PRO A 34 -32.59 35.25 10.44
N PHE A 35 -32.10 35.35 11.66
CA PHE A 35 -32.21 34.40 12.77
C PHE A 35 -33.62 33.88 13.03
N LEU A 36 -33.76 32.55 13.10
CA LEU A 36 -34.81 31.90 13.86
C LEU A 36 -34.17 30.99 14.91
N ALA A 37 -34.45 31.34 16.15
CA ALA A 37 -34.02 30.63 17.33
C ALA A 37 -34.70 29.25 17.44
N ALA A 38 -33.90 28.19 17.61
CA ALA A 38 -34.40 26.89 18.03
C ALA A 38 -33.88 26.61 19.46
N THR A 39 -34.80 26.33 20.33
CA THR A 39 -34.63 26.00 21.75
C THR A 39 -33.94 24.65 21.94
N PRO A 40 -33.16 24.46 23.01
CA PRO A 40 -32.50 23.15 23.25
C PRO A 40 -33.52 22.17 23.86
N VAL A 41 -33.61 21.01 23.24
CA VAL A 41 -34.27 19.83 23.83
C VAL A 41 -33.28 19.16 24.76
N ARG A 42 -33.62 19.09 26.03
CA ARG A 42 -32.96 18.30 27.07
C ARG A 42 -33.10 16.81 26.73
N ALA A 43 -32.01 16.09 26.62
CA ALA A 43 -32.00 14.64 26.64
C ALA A 43 -32.12 14.17 28.10
N GLU A 44 -33.19 13.52 28.43
CA GLU A 44 -33.36 12.75 29.67
C GLU A 44 -32.65 11.40 29.50
N THR A 45 -31.74 11.12 30.45
CA THR A 45 -31.13 9.82 30.66
C THR A 45 -32.16 8.83 31.15
N ALA A 46 -32.39 7.76 30.37
CA ALA A 46 -33.01 6.54 30.85
C ALA A 46 -31.98 5.40 30.76
N MET A 47 -31.41 5.07 31.91
CA MET A 47 -30.82 3.73 32.14
C MET A 47 -31.98 2.83 32.53
N GLU A 48 -32.15 1.73 31.79
CA GLU A 48 -32.54 0.42 32.30
C GLU A 48 -32.87 -0.51 31.12
N GLY A 49 -32.26 -1.69 31.11
CA GLY A 49 -32.71 -2.79 30.25
C GLY A 49 -31.56 -3.64 29.75
N SER A 50 -31.04 -4.56 30.57
CA SER A 50 -30.26 -5.70 30.13
C SER A 50 -31.13 -6.61 29.23
N GLY A 51 -31.36 -6.15 27.99
CA GLY A 51 -31.93 -6.95 26.93
C GLY A 51 -30.87 -7.74 26.24
N ARG A 52 -31.02 -9.07 26.18
CA ARG A 52 -30.26 -9.92 25.27
C ARG A 52 -30.35 -9.30 23.88
N VAL A 53 -29.26 -8.68 23.41
CA VAL A 53 -29.10 -8.30 22.03
C VAL A 53 -28.82 -9.59 21.31
N GLY A 54 -29.89 -10.24 20.84
CA GLY A 54 -29.75 -11.33 19.88
C GLY A 54 -29.04 -10.79 18.68
N VAL A 55 -28.01 -11.49 18.21
CA VAL A 55 -27.42 -11.27 16.87
C VAL A 55 -28.63 -11.28 15.90
N PRO A 56 -28.88 -10.20 15.12
CA PRO A 56 -29.96 -10.26 14.14
C PRO A 56 -29.65 -11.42 13.18
N PRO A 57 -30.67 -12.21 12.76
CA PRO A 57 -30.44 -13.23 11.76
C PRO A 57 -29.83 -12.52 10.54
N HIS A 58 -28.64 -12.95 10.13
CA HIS A 58 -27.91 -12.37 9.01
C HIS A 58 -28.84 -12.35 7.80
N ALA A 59 -29.16 -11.15 7.29
CA ALA A 59 -29.89 -11.02 6.05
C ALA A 59 -28.97 -11.54 4.95
N VAL A 60 -29.26 -12.71 4.41
CA VAL A 60 -28.56 -13.23 3.24
C VAL A 60 -28.73 -12.21 2.12
N PRO A 61 -27.64 -11.72 1.50
CA PRO A 61 -27.76 -10.87 0.33
C PRO A 61 -28.63 -11.60 -0.70
N THR A 62 -29.75 -11.01 -1.06
CA THR A 62 -30.71 -11.69 -1.97
C THR A 62 -30.31 -11.59 -3.42
N THR A 63 -29.42 -10.63 -3.76
CA THR A 63 -28.96 -10.39 -5.12
C THR A 63 -27.47 -10.06 -5.11
N GLY A 64 -26.67 -10.75 -5.93
CA GLY A 64 -25.31 -10.37 -6.23
C GLY A 64 -25.24 -9.10 -7.10
N LEU A 65 -24.05 -8.60 -7.34
CA LEU A 65 -23.72 -7.35 -8.04
C LEU A 65 -24.32 -7.19 -9.43
N GLN A 66 -24.77 -8.27 -10.06
CA GLN A 66 -25.43 -8.24 -11.38
C GLN A 66 -26.91 -8.56 -11.28
N GLY A 67 -27.52 -8.46 -10.08
CA GLY A 67 -28.91 -8.85 -9.86
C GLY A 67 -29.13 -10.36 -9.83
N ILE A 68 -28.08 -11.18 -9.79
CA ILE A 68 -28.14 -12.63 -9.67
C ILE A 68 -28.03 -13.02 -8.19
N ALA A 69 -28.95 -13.85 -7.71
CA ALA A 69 -28.98 -14.24 -6.31
C ALA A 69 -27.96 -15.36 -6.00
N PHE A 70 -27.48 -15.35 -4.75
CA PHE A 70 -26.68 -16.43 -4.21
C PHE A 70 -27.59 -17.63 -3.85
N ALA A 71 -27.17 -18.84 -4.23
CA ALA A 71 -27.82 -20.06 -3.82
C ALA A 71 -27.43 -20.44 -2.39
N SER A 72 -28.22 -21.28 -1.71
CA SER A 72 -27.80 -21.90 -0.47
C SER A 72 -26.61 -22.84 -0.72
N ASN A 73 -25.64 -22.91 0.16
CA ASN A 73 -24.52 -23.83 0.07
C ASN A 73 -24.97 -25.30 0.02
N GLY A 74 -26.10 -25.64 0.68
CA GLY A 74 -26.72 -26.95 0.61
C GLY A 74 -27.11 -27.38 -0.81
N SER A 75 -27.50 -26.46 -1.68
CA SER A 75 -27.79 -26.73 -3.10
C SER A 75 -26.56 -27.18 -3.87
N CYS A 76 -25.40 -26.61 -3.58
CA CYS A 76 -24.11 -26.97 -4.18
C CYS A 76 -23.70 -28.38 -3.72
N VAL A 77 -23.72 -28.61 -2.40
CA VAL A 77 -23.31 -29.89 -1.76
C VAL A 77 -24.11 -31.06 -2.26
N GLY A 78 -25.44 -30.88 -2.48
CA GLY A 78 -26.34 -31.91 -2.95
C GLY A 78 -25.99 -32.46 -4.36
N CYS A 79 -25.48 -31.61 -5.24
CA CYS A 79 -25.13 -31.98 -6.61
C CYS A 79 -23.63 -32.24 -6.81
N HIS A 80 -22.74 -31.63 -5.97
CA HIS A 80 -21.30 -31.77 -6.05
C HIS A 80 -20.67 -32.39 -4.78
N PRO A 81 -21.08 -33.61 -4.37
CA PRO A 81 -20.69 -34.23 -3.09
C PRO A 81 -19.16 -34.46 -3.00
N LYS A 82 -18.48 -34.70 -4.11
CA LYS A 82 -17.04 -34.95 -4.15
C LYS A 82 -16.26 -33.65 -3.81
N GLN A 83 -16.59 -32.56 -4.48
CA GLN A 83 -15.96 -31.24 -4.24
C GLN A 83 -16.29 -30.75 -2.82
N ALA A 84 -17.53 -30.89 -2.39
CA ALA A 84 -17.96 -30.55 -1.05
C ALA A 84 -17.22 -31.37 0.04
N SER A 85 -16.94 -32.66 -0.23
CA SER A 85 -16.16 -33.50 0.69
C SER A 85 -14.70 -33.04 0.80
N SER A 86 -14.10 -32.65 -0.33
CA SER A 86 -12.74 -32.11 -0.35
C SER A 86 -12.65 -30.75 0.34
N TRP A 87 -13.62 -29.87 0.11
CA TRP A 87 -13.67 -28.53 0.70
C TRP A 87 -13.92 -28.56 2.23
N ARG A 88 -14.72 -29.49 2.71
CA ARG A 88 -15.08 -29.57 4.13
C ARG A 88 -13.85 -29.86 4.99
N GLY A 89 -13.60 -29.00 5.98
CA GLY A 89 -12.44 -29.04 6.86
C GLY A 89 -11.19 -28.40 6.26
N SER A 90 -11.23 -27.85 5.04
CA SER A 90 -10.14 -27.05 4.48
C SER A 90 -10.03 -25.70 5.19
N HIS A 91 -8.88 -24.99 5.00
CA HIS A 91 -8.72 -23.66 5.57
C HIS A 91 -9.73 -22.64 5.01
N HIS A 92 -10.30 -22.86 3.81
CA HIS A 92 -11.40 -22.04 3.28
C HIS A 92 -12.70 -22.29 4.04
N ASP A 93 -13.07 -23.54 4.27
CA ASP A 93 -14.25 -23.89 5.09
C ASP A 93 -14.12 -23.36 6.52
N LEU A 94 -12.92 -23.42 7.08
CA LEU A 94 -12.61 -23.02 8.45
C LEU A 94 -12.09 -21.56 8.55
N ALA A 95 -12.15 -20.78 7.45
CA ALA A 95 -11.63 -19.42 7.40
C ALA A 95 -12.26 -18.52 8.47
N MET A 96 -13.55 -18.72 8.75
CA MET A 96 -14.28 -18.07 9.80
C MET A 96 -15.46 -18.95 10.29
N GLN A 97 -15.70 -18.93 11.60
CA GLN A 97 -16.74 -19.74 12.25
C GLN A 97 -17.36 -18.99 13.43
N GLU A 98 -18.61 -19.33 13.79
CA GLU A 98 -19.14 -18.95 15.10
C GLU A 98 -18.30 -19.56 16.21
N ALA A 99 -18.14 -18.82 17.32
CA ALA A 99 -17.38 -19.31 18.46
C ALA A 99 -18.17 -20.38 19.23
N THR A 100 -17.83 -21.63 19.00
CA THR A 100 -18.44 -22.82 19.61
C THR A 100 -17.40 -23.71 20.26
N VAL A 101 -17.82 -24.72 21.02
CA VAL A 101 -16.91 -25.70 21.63
C VAL A 101 -16.10 -26.48 20.58
N GLN A 102 -16.59 -26.57 19.35
CA GLN A 102 -15.93 -27.26 18.24
C GLN A 102 -14.95 -26.34 17.49
N SER A 103 -15.23 -25.05 17.39
CA SER A 103 -14.45 -24.10 16.59
C SER A 103 -13.37 -23.36 17.37
N VAL A 104 -13.53 -23.21 18.69
CA VAL A 104 -12.55 -22.53 19.56
C VAL A 104 -11.41 -23.49 19.91
N LEU A 105 -10.21 -23.15 19.49
CA LEU A 105 -8.99 -23.93 19.72
C LEU A 105 -8.18 -23.43 20.93
N GLY A 106 -8.35 -22.16 21.31
CA GLY A 106 -7.61 -21.52 22.38
C GLY A 106 -7.99 -22.02 23.78
N ASP A 107 -7.08 -21.84 24.71
CA ASP A 107 -7.30 -22.16 26.11
C ASP A 107 -8.20 -21.11 26.78
N PHE A 108 -9.44 -21.49 27.10
CA PHE A 108 -10.42 -20.68 27.85
C PHE A 108 -10.71 -21.25 29.23
N GLU A 109 -9.76 -22.03 29.84
CA GLU A 109 -9.87 -22.52 31.20
C GLU A 109 -9.14 -21.56 32.16
N GLU A 110 -9.64 -20.30 32.25
CA GLU A 110 -9.06 -19.23 33.09
C GLU A 110 -7.63 -18.80 32.68
N ALA A 111 -7.29 -18.93 31.38
CA ALA A 111 -5.97 -18.58 30.90
C ALA A 111 -5.72 -17.06 30.98
N LEU A 112 -4.51 -16.70 31.40
CA LEU A 112 -4.08 -15.32 31.59
C LEU A 112 -2.94 -14.99 30.63
N PHE A 113 -3.04 -13.83 29.98
CA PHE A 113 -1.97 -13.26 29.17
C PHE A 113 -1.77 -11.78 29.56
N THR A 114 -0.52 -11.34 29.68
CA THR A 114 -0.21 -9.95 30.03
C THR A 114 0.85 -9.38 29.12
N GLN A 115 0.66 -8.11 28.69
CA GLN A 115 1.62 -7.37 27.88
C GLN A 115 1.41 -5.86 28.05
N GLY A 116 2.49 -5.09 28.19
CA GLY A 116 2.46 -3.62 28.18
C GLY A 116 1.53 -3.01 29.24
N GLY A 117 1.38 -3.67 30.41
CA GLY A 117 0.47 -3.23 31.47
C GLY A 117 -1.00 -3.62 31.25
N ARG A 118 -1.33 -4.26 30.13
CA ARG A 118 -2.68 -4.78 29.82
C ARG A 118 -2.74 -6.27 30.12
N SER A 119 -3.82 -6.73 30.76
CA SER A 119 -4.07 -8.16 31.05
C SER A 119 -5.32 -8.65 30.31
N PHE A 120 -5.24 -9.89 29.85
CA PHE A 120 -6.31 -10.61 29.18
C PHE A 120 -6.57 -11.91 29.95
N ARG A 121 -7.82 -12.14 30.37
CA ARG A 121 -8.26 -13.38 30.99
C ARG A 121 -9.29 -14.04 30.08
N PHE A 122 -8.96 -15.22 29.59
CA PHE A 122 -9.82 -16.03 28.71
C PHE A 122 -10.56 -17.08 29.54
N PHE A 123 -11.89 -17.09 29.47
CA PHE A 123 -12.70 -17.97 30.30
C PHE A 123 -14.02 -18.35 29.63
N LYS A 124 -14.66 -19.39 30.16
CA LYS A 124 -16.00 -19.82 29.76
C LYS A 124 -17.04 -19.20 30.70
N GLY A 125 -18.00 -18.50 30.12
CA GLY A 125 -19.18 -18.00 30.81
C GLY A 125 -20.28 -19.05 30.93
N GLU A 126 -21.46 -18.62 31.32
CA GLU A 126 -22.65 -19.49 31.42
C GLU A 126 -23.02 -20.09 30.05
N GLY A 127 -23.30 -21.40 29.97
CA GLY A 127 -23.77 -22.08 28.76
C GLY A 127 -22.68 -22.33 27.71
N ASN A 128 -21.39 -22.39 28.10
CA ASN A 128 -20.23 -22.51 27.20
C ASN A 128 -19.99 -21.29 26.28
N ASP A 129 -20.37 -20.14 26.72
CA ASP A 129 -20.10 -18.86 26.08
C ASP A 129 -18.65 -18.47 26.33
N PHE A 130 -17.87 -18.24 25.27
CA PHE A 130 -16.46 -17.90 25.37
C PHE A 130 -16.30 -16.40 25.57
N ARG A 131 -15.47 -15.99 26.54
CA ARG A 131 -15.29 -14.61 26.96
C ARG A 131 -13.84 -14.25 27.16
N VAL A 132 -13.54 -12.98 26.96
CA VAL A 132 -12.29 -12.35 27.34
C VAL A 132 -12.58 -11.17 28.25
N GLN A 133 -11.87 -11.11 29.38
CA GLN A 133 -11.84 -9.93 30.25
C GLN A 133 -10.53 -9.21 29.99
N ILE A 134 -10.63 -7.91 29.67
CA ILE A 134 -9.48 -7.07 29.32
C ILE A 134 -9.38 -5.99 30.38
N GLN A 135 -8.19 -5.84 30.96
CA GLN A 135 -7.91 -4.78 31.92
C GLN A 135 -6.68 -3.99 31.47
N ASP A 136 -6.83 -2.67 31.35
CA ASP A 136 -5.75 -1.75 30.98
C ASP A 136 -5.22 -1.05 32.25
N GLY A 137 -3.99 -1.37 32.63
CA GLY A 137 -3.37 -0.88 33.87
C GLY A 137 -4.20 -1.16 35.13
N GLU A 138 -4.47 -0.09 35.91
CA GLU A 138 -5.31 -0.14 37.12
C GLU A 138 -6.79 0.15 36.81
N GLY A 139 -7.17 0.30 35.54
CA GLY A 139 -8.55 0.55 35.12
C GLY A 139 -9.49 -0.60 35.45
N PRO A 140 -10.81 -0.37 35.39
CA PRO A 140 -11.78 -1.43 35.57
C PRO A 140 -11.65 -2.46 34.45
N PRO A 141 -11.80 -3.76 34.73
CA PRO A 141 -11.82 -4.76 33.69
C PRO A 141 -13.08 -4.68 32.83
N GLU A 142 -12.93 -4.81 31.53
CA GLU A 142 -14.01 -4.88 30.57
C GLU A 142 -14.17 -6.34 30.07
N GLU A 143 -15.40 -6.82 30.03
CA GLU A 143 -15.72 -8.18 29.64
C GLU A 143 -16.41 -8.19 28.27
N HIS A 144 -15.86 -9.00 27.35
CA HIS A 144 -16.36 -9.13 25.99
C HIS A 144 -16.65 -10.60 25.67
N ARG A 145 -17.75 -10.83 24.95
CA ARG A 145 -18.08 -12.13 24.38
C ARG A 145 -17.29 -12.33 23.08
N ILE A 146 -16.70 -13.50 22.90
CA ILE A 146 -16.15 -13.96 21.63
C ILE A 146 -17.34 -14.33 20.72
N ALA A 147 -17.48 -13.61 19.62
CA ALA A 147 -18.56 -13.84 18.65
C ALA A 147 -18.14 -14.89 17.59
N TYR A 148 -16.92 -14.73 17.06
CA TYR A 148 -16.40 -15.58 15.99
C TYR A 148 -14.95 -15.92 16.23
N THR A 149 -14.51 -17.03 15.59
CA THR A 149 -13.11 -17.40 15.39
C THR A 149 -12.77 -17.24 13.92
N PHE A 150 -11.51 -16.92 13.60
CA PHE A 150 -11.02 -16.97 12.23
C PHE A 150 -9.58 -17.46 12.16
N GLY A 151 -9.31 -18.25 11.12
CA GLY A 151 -8.11 -19.07 11.04
C GLY A 151 -8.16 -20.29 11.97
N VAL A 152 -7.36 -21.31 11.65
CA VAL A 152 -7.28 -22.55 12.40
C VAL A 152 -5.86 -23.09 12.53
N HIS A 153 -4.94 -22.64 11.68
CA HIS A 153 -3.54 -23.06 11.65
C HIS A 153 -2.70 -22.06 10.86
N PRO A 154 -1.51 -21.67 11.30
CA PRO A 154 -0.85 -22.03 12.58
C PRO A 154 -1.39 -21.26 13.79
N LEU A 155 -2.25 -20.28 13.58
CA LEU A 155 -2.85 -19.45 14.61
C LEU A 155 -4.37 -19.36 14.46
N GLN A 156 -5.04 -19.09 15.58
CA GLN A 156 -6.44 -18.73 15.60
C GLN A 156 -6.64 -17.36 16.25
N GLN A 157 -7.41 -16.50 15.58
CA GLN A 157 -7.84 -15.19 16.08
C GLN A 157 -9.29 -15.21 16.53
N TYR A 158 -9.67 -14.21 17.32
CA TYR A 158 -11.00 -14.10 17.91
C TYR A 158 -11.58 -12.73 17.67
N LEU A 159 -12.87 -12.70 17.32
CA LEU A 159 -13.61 -11.47 17.10
C LEU A 159 -14.55 -11.18 18.27
N ILE A 160 -14.52 -9.94 18.71
CA ILE A 160 -15.44 -9.39 19.72
C ILE A 160 -16.30 -8.33 19.09
N GLN A 161 -17.54 -8.24 19.56
CA GLN A 161 -18.53 -7.32 19.04
C GLN A 161 -18.49 -6.00 19.82
N PHE A 162 -18.40 -4.89 19.07
CA PHE A 162 -18.47 -3.53 19.60
C PHE A 162 -19.75 -2.81 19.14
N PRO A 163 -20.11 -1.68 19.79
CA PRO A 163 -21.22 -0.85 19.35
C PRO A 163 -21.12 -0.42 17.87
N GLY A 164 -22.25 -0.17 17.24
CA GLY A 164 -22.29 0.25 15.84
C GLY A 164 -22.00 -0.86 14.84
N GLY A 165 -22.17 -2.13 15.21
CA GLY A 165 -21.98 -3.28 14.33
C GLY A 165 -20.52 -3.60 14.01
N ARG A 166 -19.56 -3.02 14.72
CA ARG A 166 -18.15 -3.31 14.58
C ARG A 166 -17.80 -4.69 15.12
N LEU A 167 -17.03 -5.44 14.36
CA LEU A 167 -16.35 -6.64 14.80
C LEU A 167 -14.85 -6.33 14.89
N GLN A 168 -14.27 -6.46 16.08
CA GLN A 168 -12.88 -6.18 16.31
C GLN A 168 -12.09 -7.45 16.58
N ALA A 169 -10.99 -7.64 15.86
CA ALA A 169 -10.06 -8.73 16.07
C ALA A 169 -9.23 -8.47 17.34
N LEU A 170 -9.10 -9.46 18.20
CA LEU A 170 -8.19 -9.40 19.33
C LEU A 170 -6.74 -9.31 18.82
N THR A 171 -5.94 -8.48 19.49
CA THR A 171 -4.49 -8.36 19.25
C THR A 171 -3.69 -9.51 19.90
N VAL A 172 -4.33 -10.23 20.83
CA VAL A 172 -3.82 -11.44 21.44
C VAL A 172 -4.47 -12.63 20.78
N VAL A 173 -3.66 -13.54 20.26
CA VAL A 173 -4.07 -14.66 19.42
C VAL A 173 -3.49 -15.97 19.96
N PHE A 174 -4.02 -17.09 19.49
CA PHE A 174 -3.61 -18.41 19.94
C PHE A 174 -2.73 -19.11 18.92
N ASP A 175 -1.48 -19.42 19.29
CA ASP A 175 -0.57 -20.28 18.54
C ASP A 175 -1.01 -21.73 18.72
N VAL A 176 -1.57 -22.32 17.68
CA VAL A 176 -2.18 -23.66 17.72
C VAL A 176 -1.11 -24.75 17.85
N GLU A 177 0.07 -24.54 17.27
CA GLU A 177 1.18 -25.51 17.33
C GLU A 177 1.83 -25.55 18.71
N LYS A 178 2.03 -24.37 19.33
CA LYS A 178 2.66 -24.27 20.65
C LYS A 178 1.66 -24.31 21.80
N ASN A 179 0.36 -24.30 21.48
CA ASN A 179 -0.73 -24.29 22.44
C ASN A 179 -0.57 -23.15 23.48
N GLN A 180 -0.38 -21.91 22.98
CA GLN A 180 -0.14 -20.74 23.82
C GLN A 180 -0.72 -19.46 23.25
N TRP A 181 -1.10 -18.54 24.14
CA TRP A 181 -1.46 -17.17 23.76
C TRP A 181 -0.20 -16.34 23.50
N TYR A 182 -0.26 -15.46 22.51
CA TYR A 182 0.79 -14.49 22.21
C TYR A 182 0.20 -13.21 21.60
N SER A 183 0.97 -12.13 21.58
CA SER A 183 0.58 -10.88 20.95
C SER A 183 1.07 -10.79 19.51
N LEU A 184 0.20 -10.32 18.60
CA LEU A 184 0.60 -9.96 17.23
C LEU A 184 1.57 -8.78 17.19
N TYR A 185 1.54 -7.94 18.23
CA TYR A 185 2.36 -6.75 18.33
C TYR A 185 3.23 -6.80 19.60
N PRO A 186 4.33 -7.56 19.59
CA PRO A 186 5.19 -7.71 20.77
C PRO A 186 5.98 -6.44 21.09
N ASP A 187 6.12 -5.50 20.14
CA ASP A 187 6.81 -4.23 20.35
C ASP A 187 5.85 -3.21 20.98
N GLU A 188 6.19 -2.70 22.16
CA GLU A 188 5.41 -1.71 22.90
C GLU A 188 5.24 -0.39 22.13
N THR A 189 6.17 -0.06 21.24
CA THR A 189 6.06 1.15 20.41
C THR A 189 4.91 1.05 19.39
N VAL A 190 4.58 -0.16 18.94
CA VAL A 190 3.44 -0.43 18.06
C VAL A 190 2.13 -0.43 18.85
N THR A 191 2.12 -1.01 20.06
CA THR A 191 0.91 -1.03 20.89
C THR A 191 0.49 0.34 21.40
N GLY A 192 1.41 1.30 21.44
CA GLY A 192 1.12 2.71 21.74
C GLY A 192 0.45 3.49 20.60
N ASP A 193 0.38 2.93 19.39
CA ASP A 193 -0.31 3.56 18.25
C ASP A 193 -1.81 3.22 18.27
N PRO A 194 -2.71 4.23 18.35
CA PRO A 194 -4.16 3.99 18.37
C PRO A 194 -4.67 3.14 17.20
N ALA A 195 -4.03 3.20 16.03
CA ALA A 195 -4.44 2.43 14.85
C ALA A 195 -4.28 0.91 15.04
N PHE A 196 -3.34 0.47 15.91
CA PHE A 196 -3.10 -0.93 16.25
C PHE A 196 -3.74 -1.35 17.58
N SER A 197 -4.40 -0.42 18.28
CA SER A 197 -5.14 -0.74 19.50
C SER A 197 -6.31 -1.67 19.20
N LEU A 198 -6.90 -2.29 20.25
CA LEU A 198 -8.06 -3.17 20.11
C LEU A 198 -9.23 -2.52 19.36
N THR A 199 -9.45 -1.23 19.57
CA THR A 199 -10.50 -0.45 18.89
C THR A 199 -9.99 0.25 17.62
N GLY A 200 -8.71 0.07 17.29
CA GLY A 200 -8.07 0.69 16.13
C GLY A 200 -8.54 0.09 14.81
N ARG A 201 -8.28 0.83 13.73
CA ARG A 201 -8.74 0.48 12.39
C ARG A 201 -8.17 -0.84 11.86
N TYR A 202 -6.94 -1.20 12.24
CA TYR A 202 -6.32 -2.45 11.79
C TYR A 202 -6.91 -3.70 12.44
N GLN A 203 -7.68 -3.53 13.53
CA GLN A 203 -8.44 -4.60 14.17
C GLN A 203 -9.90 -4.66 13.71
N ASN A 204 -10.36 -3.69 12.92
CA ASN A 204 -11.73 -3.67 12.41
C ASN A 204 -11.91 -4.72 11.31
N TRP A 205 -12.49 -5.87 11.67
CA TRP A 205 -12.74 -6.98 10.77
C TRP A 205 -13.63 -6.60 9.58
N ASN A 206 -14.65 -5.75 9.78
CA ASN A 206 -15.57 -5.33 8.72
C ASN A 206 -14.85 -4.65 7.54
N VAL A 207 -13.64 -4.15 7.77
CA VAL A 207 -12.84 -3.43 6.77
C VAL A 207 -11.65 -4.23 6.29
N MET A 208 -10.94 -4.87 7.25
CA MET A 208 -9.61 -5.42 6.98
C MET A 208 -9.60 -6.90 6.63
N CYS A 209 -10.65 -7.65 7.02
CA CYS A 209 -10.60 -9.11 6.97
C CYS A 209 -11.79 -9.74 6.23
N ALA A 210 -12.98 -9.13 6.38
CA ALA A 210 -14.25 -9.74 5.99
C ALA A 210 -14.32 -10.16 4.53
N GLU A 211 -13.83 -9.32 3.63
CA GLU A 211 -13.87 -9.53 2.17
C GLU A 211 -13.16 -10.83 1.75
N CYS A 212 -12.05 -11.19 2.42
CA CYS A 212 -11.28 -12.39 2.13
C CYS A 212 -11.69 -13.61 2.98
N HIS A 213 -12.38 -13.41 4.11
CA HIS A 213 -12.70 -14.47 5.07
C HIS A 213 -14.18 -14.88 5.06
N SER A 214 -15.02 -14.26 4.21
CA SER A 214 -16.44 -14.61 4.05
C SER A 214 -16.84 -14.64 2.58
N THR A 215 -18.07 -15.06 2.29
CA THR A 215 -18.61 -15.15 0.93
C THR A 215 -19.64 -14.06 0.70
N ALA A 216 -19.49 -13.29 -0.37
CA ALA A 216 -20.41 -12.22 -0.76
C ALA A 216 -20.63 -11.20 0.39
N PHE A 217 -19.53 -10.71 0.92
CA PHE A 217 -19.55 -9.74 2.00
C PHE A 217 -20.06 -8.38 1.51
N GLU A 218 -21.02 -7.82 2.22
CA GLU A 218 -21.48 -6.45 2.05
C GLU A 218 -21.25 -5.69 3.34
N LYS A 219 -20.42 -4.69 3.29
CA LYS A 219 -20.02 -3.90 4.46
C LYS A 219 -21.19 -3.10 5.06
N ASN A 220 -22.01 -2.50 4.20
CA ASN A 220 -23.17 -1.68 4.55
C ASN A 220 -22.83 -0.63 5.64
N TYR A 221 -21.75 0.11 5.43
CA TYR A 221 -21.32 1.18 6.30
C TYR A 221 -22.16 2.44 6.07
N ASP A 222 -22.71 3.01 7.15
CA ASP A 222 -23.37 4.32 7.11
C ASP A 222 -22.42 5.40 7.66
N PRO A 223 -21.92 6.30 6.80
CA PRO A 223 -20.97 7.34 7.20
C PRO A 223 -21.60 8.45 8.08
N LYS A 224 -22.93 8.53 8.18
CA LYS A 224 -23.62 9.54 9.00
C LYS A 224 -23.71 9.11 10.46
N THR A 225 -23.94 7.82 10.69
CA THR A 225 -24.08 7.25 12.03
C THR A 225 -22.81 6.56 12.50
N ASP A 226 -21.83 6.40 11.61
CA ASP A 226 -20.58 5.69 11.83
C ASP A 226 -20.82 4.23 12.28
N THR A 227 -21.74 3.54 11.58
CA THR A 227 -22.17 2.18 11.92
C THR A 227 -22.10 1.24 10.73
N TYR A 228 -21.99 -0.06 11.04
CA TYR A 228 -22.03 -1.16 10.09
C TYR A 228 -23.29 -1.98 10.24
N SER A 229 -23.87 -2.38 9.11
CA SER A 229 -24.93 -3.39 9.01
C SER A 229 -24.47 -4.51 8.07
N SER A 230 -23.25 -5.01 8.32
CA SER A 230 -22.58 -5.97 7.46
C SER A 230 -23.37 -7.27 7.31
N THR A 231 -23.40 -7.78 6.06
CA THR A 231 -24.04 -9.04 5.69
C THR A 231 -23.10 -9.90 4.84
N TRP A 232 -23.36 -11.18 4.76
CA TRP A 232 -22.64 -12.14 3.94
C TRP A 232 -23.59 -13.29 3.53
N ALA A 233 -23.29 -13.97 2.41
CA ALA A 233 -24.03 -15.15 2.00
C ALA A 233 -23.64 -16.36 2.85
N GLU A 234 -22.32 -16.54 3.10
CA GLU A 234 -21.76 -17.57 3.98
C GLU A 234 -20.64 -16.95 4.83
N ILE A 235 -20.55 -17.40 6.08
CA ILE A 235 -19.58 -16.83 7.05
C ILE A 235 -18.13 -17.14 6.67
N ASN A 236 -17.87 -18.18 5.91
CA ASN A 236 -16.57 -18.68 5.47
C ASN A 236 -16.37 -18.48 3.95
N VAL A 237 -15.22 -18.90 3.44
CA VAL A 237 -14.94 -18.92 2.00
C VAL A 237 -15.56 -20.16 1.40
N SER A 238 -16.78 -20.02 0.87
CA SER A 238 -17.56 -21.12 0.32
C SER A 238 -17.42 -21.24 -1.21
N CYS A 239 -18.19 -22.17 -1.80
CA CYS A 239 -18.20 -22.42 -3.25
C CYS A 239 -18.37 -21.15 -4.07
N GLN A 240 -19.26 -20.27 -3.66
CA GLN A 240 -19.63 -19.06 -4.40
C GLN A 240 -18.63 -17.90 -4.28
N SER A 241 -17.64 -17.99 -3.39
CA SER A 241 -16.52 -17.05 -3.37
C SER A 241 -15.64 -17.16 -4.62
N CYS A 242 -15.61 -18.35 -5.24
CA CYS A 242 -14.83 -18.61 -6.45
C CYS A 242 -15.71 -18.76 -7.70
N HIS A 243 -16.87 -19.41 -7.56
CA HIS A 243 -17.76 -19.74 -8.67
C HIS A 243 -18.82 -18.68 -8.96
N GLY A 244 -18.95 -17.67 -8.10
CA GLY A 244 -19.95 -16.61 -8.20
C GLY A 244 -21.36 -17.06 -7.76
N PRO A 245 -22.35 -16.14 -7.86
CA PRO A 245 -23.74 -16.38 -7.48
C PRO A 245 -24.31 -17.58 -8.25
N GLY A 246 -24.79 -18.58 -7.51
CA GLY A 246 -25.13 -19.89 -8.06
C GLY A 246 -26.61 -20.12 -8.36
N GLU A 247 -27.55 -19.21 -8.08
CA GLU A 247 -28.97 -19.43 -8.25
C GLU A 247 -29.32 -19.81 -9.69
N GLN A 248 -28.80 -19.10 -10.67
CA GLN A 248 -29.07 -19.39 -12.09
C GLN A 248 -28.51 -20.74 -12.52
N HIS A 249 -27.36 -21.15 -11.97
CA HIS A 249 -26.81 -22.49 -12.18
C HIS A 249 -27.71 -23.57 -11.60
N VAL A 250 -28.23 -23.40 -10.40
CA VAL A 250 -29.17 -24.35 -9.77
C VAL A 250 -30.44 -24.47 -10.61
N LEU A 251 -31.01 -23.34 -11.05
CA LEU A 251 -32.18 -23.31 -11.92
C LEU A 251 -31.92 -24.01 -13.28
N TRP A 252 -30.77 -23.76 -13.88
CA TRP A 252 -30.32 -24.40 -15.11
C TRP A 252 -30.22 -25.91 -14.93
N ALA A 253 -29.59 -26.38 -13.86
CA ALA A 253 -29.44 -27.81 -13.60
C ALA A 253 -30.77 -28.50 -13.36
N GLN A 254 -31.72 -27.84 -12.67
CA GLN A 254 -33.06 -28.36 -12.40
C GLN A 254 -33.96 -28.34 -13.64
N SER A 255 -33.77 -27.45 -14.58
CA SER A 255 -34.58 -27.31 -15.81
C SER A 255 -34.15 -28.22 -16.97
N GLY A 256 -33.21 -29.11 -16.76
CA GLY A 256 -32.75 -30.08 -17.78
C GLY A 256 -31.42 -29.73 -18.44
N ALA A 257 -30.66 -28.79 -17.88
CA ALA A 257 -29.28 -28.48 -18.21
C ALA A 257 -29.05 -28.14 -19.71
N ASP A 258 -29.83 -27.18 -20.26
CA ASP A 258 -29.69 -26.76 -21.67
C ASP A 258 -28.23 -26.32 -21.96
N PRO A 259 -27.52 -27.03 -22.88
CA PRO A 259 -26.13 -26.73 -23.19
C PRO A 259 -25.90 -25.37 -23.89
N LYS A 260 -26.98 -24.71 -24.31
CA LYS A 260 -26.90 -23.36 -24.90
C LYS A 260 -26.72 -22.26 -23.87
N VAL A 261 -26.99 -22.54 -22.58
CA VAL A 261 -26.78 -21.56 -21.51
C VAL A 261 -25.28 -21.42 -21.25
N GLN A 262 -24.76 -20.23 -21.46
CA GLN A 262 -23.33 -19.94 -21.23
C GLN A 262 -22.94 -20.29 -19.80
N HIS A 263 -21.76 -20.86 -19.64
CA HIS A 263 -21.17 -21.20 -18.35
C HIS A 263 -22.13 -21.98 -17.42
N ALA A 264 -23.11 -22.70 -17.99
CA ALA A 264 -24.10 -23.39 -17.21
C ALA A 264 -24.87 -22.51 -16.20
N GLY A 265 -25.03 -21.22 -16.51
CA GLY A 265 -25.69 -20.24 -15.64
C GLY A 265 -24.80 -19.66 -14.50
N LEU A 266 -23.49 -19.96 -14.46
CA LEU A 266 -22.57 -19.32 -13.55
C LEU A 266 -22.07 -17.99 -14.13
N VAL A 267 -21.74 -17.05 -13.26
CA VAL A 267 -21.08 -15.79 -13.59
C VAL A 267 -19.58 -16.07 -13.59
N GLY A 268 -18.95 -15.91 -14.73
CA GLY A 268 -17.53 -16.14 -14.87
C GLY A 268 -17.14 -17.60 -15.18
N ALA A 269 -16.10 -17.74 -15.93
CA ALA A 269 -15.66 -19.00 -16.43
C ALA A 269 -14.36 -19.44 -15.78
N LEU A 270 -14.44 -20.20 -14.69
CA LEU A 270 -13.35 -21.07 -14.27
C LEU A 270 -13.21 -22.31 -15.20
N ALA A 271 -13.77 -22.21 -16.41
CA ALA A 271 -13.76 -23.27 -17.38
C ALA A 271 -12.35 -23.64 -17.83
N GLU A 272 -12.16 -24.91 -18.18
CA GLU A 272 -10.93 -25.45 -18.77
C GLU A 272 -10.48 -24.55 -19.94
N GLY A 273 -9.24 -24.03 -19.88
CA GLY A 273 -8.65 -23.15 -20.89
C GLY A 273 -8.57 -21.66 -20.54
N GLN A 274 -9.28 -21.16 -19.53
CA GLN A 274 -9.21 -19.77 -19.07
C GLN A 274 -8.21 -19.60 -17.91
N LYS A 275 -6.97 -19.88 -18.17
CA LYS A 275 -5.91 -19.89 -17.14
C LYS A 275 -5.71 -18.54 -16.44
N GLY A 276 -5.87 -17.43 -17.15
CA GLY A 276 -5.81 -16.08 -16.54
C GLY A 276 -6.88 -15.90 -15.48
N ALA A 277 -8.13 -16.20 -15.80
CA ALA A 277 -9.25 -16.09 -14.88
C ALA A 277 -9.07 -16.93 -13.60
N GLN A 278 -8.46 -18.13 -13.70
CA GLN A 278 -8.17 -18.96 -12.52
C GLN A 278 -7.19 -18.28 -11.55
N VAL A 279 -6.12 -17.67 -12.09
CA VAL A 279 -5.14 -16.95 -11.25
C VAL A 279 -5.77 -15.69 -10.65
N GLU A 280 -6.54 -14.94 -11.43
CA GLU A 280 -7.22 -13.73 -11.00
C GLU A 280 -8.29 -13.97 -9.91
N THR A 281 -9.01 -15.09 -10.00
CA THR A 281 -9.96 -15.50 -8.94
C THR A 281 -9.26 -15.69 -7.59
N CYS A 282 -8.10 -16.34 -7.58
CA CYS A 282 -7.30 -16.49 -6.35
C CYS A 282 -6.73 -15.13 -5.90
N ALA A 283 -6.32 -14.28 -6.84
CA ALA A 283 -5.73 -12.98 -6.58
C ALA A 283 -6.67 -12.04 -5.82
N ALA A 284 -7.99 -12.16 -5.99
CA ALA A 284 -8.98 -11.37 -5.28
C ALA A 284 -8.75 -11.36 -3.75
N CYS A 285 -8.29 -12.49 -3.17
CA CYS A 285 -7.98 -12.61 -1.74
C CYS A 285 -6.46 -12.75 -1.47
N HIS A 286 -5.72 -13.36 -2.39
CA HIS A 286 -4.29 -13.68 -2.20
C HIS A 286 -3.34 -12.62 -2.79
N SER A 287 -3.74 -11.34 -2.81
CA SER A 287 -2.91 -10.22 -3.24
C SER A 287 -2.94 -9.07 -2.25
N ARG A 288 -1.83 -8.34 -2.15
CA ARG A 288 -1.84 -6.99 -1.60
C ARG A 288 -2.32 -6.05 -2.70
N ARG A 289 -3.43 -5.38 -2.46
CA ARG A 289 -4.18 -4.64 -3.47
C ARG A 289 -4.95 -3.46 -2.87
N HIS A 290 -5.41 -2.58 -3.71
CA HIS A 290 -6.43 -1.60 -3.37
C HIS A 290 -7.63 -1.74 -4.31
N SER A 291 -8.81 -1.35 -3.83
CA SER A 291 -10.06 -1.46 -4.57
C SER A 291 -10.23 -0.28 -5.52
N VAL A 292 -10.73 -0.57 -6.73
CA VAL A 292 -11.16 0.41 -7.74
C VAL A 292 -12.65 0.28 -8.08
N SER A 293 -13.34 -0.57 -7.32
CA SER A 293 -14.77 -0.82 -7.39
C SER A 293 -15.37 -0.76 -5.98
N PRO A 294 -16.61 -0.33 -5.79
CA PRO A 294 -17.29 -0.38 -4.49
C PRO A 294 -17.60 -1.81 -4.03
N SER A 295 -17.50 -2.80 -4.90
CA SER A 295 -17.83 -4.20 -4.63
C SER A 295 -17.17 -5.11 -5.67
N ASP A 296 -16.89 -6.36 -5.26
CA ASP A 296 -16.24 -7.35 -6.10
C ASP A 296 -17.16 -7.89 -7.20
N THR A 297 -16.62 -8.07 -8.39
CA THR A 297 -17.26 -8.79 -9.48
C THR A 297 -16.66 -10.20 -9.56
N ILE A 298 -17.16 -11.14 -8.78
CA ILE A 298 -16.67 -12.51 -8.78
C ILE A 298 -16.70 -13.07 -10.21
N GLY A 299 -15.53 -13.48 -10.73
CA GLY A 299 -15.38 -13.99 -12.10
C GLY A 299 -15.19 -12.91 -13.18
N GLY A 300 -15.10 -11.64 -12.81
CA GLY A 300 -14.65 -10.53 -13.65
C GLY A 300 -13.13 -10.48 -13.81
N ALA A 301 -12.64 -9.52 -14.58
CA ALA A 301 -11.21 -9.25 -14.65
C ALA A 301 -10.74 -8.61 -13.33
N PHE A 302 -9.59 -9.04 -12.82
CA PHE A 302 -9.05 -8.56 -11.54
C PHE A 302 -8.89 -7.02 -11.52
N LEU A 303 -8.45 -6.42 -12.64
CA LEU A 303 -8.28 -4.97 -12.77
C LEU A 303 -9.59 -4.19 -12.98
N ASP A 304 -10.74 -4.84 -12.96
CA ASP A 304 -12.03 -4.16 -12.85
C ASP A 304 -12.43 -3.88 -11.40
N ASP A 305 -11.86 -4.62 -10.45
CA ASP A 305 -12.20 -4.47 -9.04
C ASP A 305 -11.00 -4.02 -8.19
N PHE A 306 -9.78 -4.44 -8.56
CA PHE A 306 -8.57 -4.24 -7.78
C PHE A 306 -7.36 -3.86 -8.63
N VAL A 307 -6.41 -3.16 -8.00
CA VAL A 307 -5.07 -2.97 -8.53
C VAL A 307 -4.07 -3.59 -7.55
N PRO A 308 -3.20 -4.51 -7.99
CA PRO A 308 -2.19 -5.08 -7.13
C PRO A 308 -1.09 -4.06 -6.87
N GLU A 309 -0.53 -4.08 -5.65
CA GLU A 309 0.69 -3.32 -5.38
C GLU A 309 1.83 -3.83 -6.27
N THR A 310 2.57 -2.91 -6.84
CA THR A 310 3.76 -3.22 -7.64
C THR A 310 4.94 -3.55 -6.72
N LEU A 311 6.14 -3.79 -7.27
CA LEU A 311 7.32 -4.07 -6.47
C LEU A 311 7.84 -2.79 -5.81
N ASP A 312 7.03 -2.19 -4.95
CA ASP A 312 7.31 -0.91 -4.31
C ASP A 312 8.32 -1.08 -3.17
N GLU A 313 9.09 0.00 -2.94
CA GLU A 313 10.06 0.05 -1.84
C GLU A 313 9.34 -0.11 -0.49
N GLY A 314 9.87 -0.97 0.38
CA GLY A 314 9.25 -1.31 1.66
C GLY A 314 8.33 -2.53 1.59
N LEU A 315 7.78 -2.88 0.42
CA LEU A 315 6.97 -4.09 0.22
C LEU A 315 7.80 -5.26 -0.32
N TYR A 316 8.74 -4.95 -1.22
CA TYR A 316 9.61 -5.93 -1.86
C TYR A 316 11.06 -5.46 -1.84
N GLU A 317 11.99 -6.39 -1.73
CA GLU A 317 13.40 -6.15 -2.02
C GLU A 317 13.59 -5.70 -3.49
N SER A 318 14.76 -5.16 -3.82
CA SER A 318 15.01 -4.68 -5.19
C SER A 318 14.99 -5.79 -6.24
N ASP A 319 15.21 -7.04 -5.85
CA ASP A 319 15.14 -8.23 -6.70
C ASP A 319 13.76 -8.91 -6.70
N GLY A 320 12.77 -8.31 -6.02
CA GLY A 320 11.41 -8.78 -5.96
C GLY A 320 11.12 -9.83 -4.90
N GLN A 321 12.08 -10.21 -4.05
CA GLN A 321 11.81 -11.01 -2.86
C GLN A 321 10.81 -10.26 -1.95
N ILE A 322 9.90 -11.01 -1.31
CA ILE A 322 8.95 -10.43 -0.36
C ILE A 322 9.68 -9.79 0.84
N LEU A 323 9.25 -8.62 1.25
CA LEU A 323 9.78 -7.90 2.42
C LEU A 323 8.71 -7.70 3.49
N GLU A 324 7.53 -7.25 3.10
CA GLU A 324 6.36 -7.10 3.97
C GLU A 324 5.25 -8.08 3.59
N GLU A 325 4.11 -8.05 4.29
CA GLU A 325 2.97 -8.92 4.01
C GLU A 325 2.30 -8.51 2.69
N VAL A 326 2.70 -9.17 1.60
CA VAL A 326 2.23 -8.89 0.24
C VAL A 326 1.42 -10.04 -0.36
N TYR A 327 1.21 -11.09 0.40
CA TYR A 327 0.62 -12.36 -0.04
C TYR A 327 1.42 -12.99 -1.20
N VAL A 328 0.77 -13.74 -2.09
CA VAL A 328 1.49 -14.56 -3.07
C VAL A 328 1.37 -14.06 -4.51
N TYR A 329 0.33 -13.28 -4.83
CA TYR A 329 0.03 -12.94 -6.23
C TYR A 329 1.12 -12.11 -6.90
N GLY A 330 1.56 -11.01 -6.26
CA GLY A 330 2.62 -10.15 -6.81
C GLY A 330 3.95 -10.88 -6.98
N SER A 331 4.29 -11.81 -6.09
CA SER A 331 5.45 -12.70 -6.23
C SER A 331 5.27 -13.65 -7.41
N PHE A 332 4.09 -14.29 -7.52
CA PHE A 332 3.81 -15.25 -8.59
C PHE A 332 3.87 -14.59 -9.98
N LEU A 333 3.37 -13.36 -10.14
CA LEU A 333 3.45 -12.59 -11.39
C LEU A 333 4.87 -12.34 -11.88
N GLN A 334 5.87 -12.39 -11.00
CA GLN A 334 7.27 -12.25 -11.37
C GLN A 334 7.86 -13.54 -11.93
N SER A 335 7.22 -14.68 -11.67
CA SER A 335 7.77 -16.00 -11.95
C SER A 335 7.76 -16.35 -13.44
N ARG A 336 8.76 -17.08 -13.87
CA ARG A 336 8.78 -17.69 -15.21
C ARG A 336 7.71 -18.76 -15.37
N MET A 337 7.24 -19.34 -14.27
CA MET A 337 6.17 -20.34 -14.28
C MET A 337 4.85 -19.68 -14.67
N HIS A 338 4.50 -18.54 -14.07
CA HIS A 338 3.34 -17.73 -14.48
C HIS A 338 3.44 -17.32 -15.96
N ALA A 339 4.57 -16.77 -16.39
CA ALA A 339 4.81 -16.38 -17.77
C ALA A 339 4.71 -17.56 -18.77
N SER A 340 4.90 -18.80 -18.28
CA SER A 340 4.75 -20.04 -19.08
C SER A 340 3.34 -20.64 -19.00
N GLY A 341 2.40 -19.99 -18.32
CA GLY A 341 1.02 -20.42 -18.19
C GLY A 341 0.77 -21.49 -17.12
N VAL A 342 1.63 -21.59 -16.11
CA VAL A 342 1.34 -22.31 -14.86
C VAL A 342 0.35 -21.49 -14.04
N THR A 343 -0.58 -22.16 -13.38
CA THR A 343 -1.60 -21.55 -12.52
C THR A 343 -1.53 -22.11 -11.10
N CYS A 344 -2.27 -21.52 -10.17
CA CYS A 344 -2.31 -21.95 -8.78
C CYS A 344 -2.73 -23.43 -8.64
N ILE A 345 -3.71 -23.85 -9.44
CA ILE A 345 -4.24 -25.23 -9.42
C ILE A 345 -3.30 -26.29 -10.03
N ASP A 346 -2.22 -25.88 -10.65
CA ASP A 346 -1.16 -26.83 -11.03
C ASP A 346 -0.40 -27.38 -9.82
N CYS A 347 -0.43 -26.65 -8.70
CA CYS A 347 0.26 -27.04 -7.48
C CYS A 347 -0.69 -27.32 -6.30
N HIS A 348 -1.85 -26.64 -6.23
CA HIS A 348 -2.83 -26.74 -5.16
C HIS A 348 -4.15 -27.33 -5.67
N ASP A 349 -4.78 -28.21 -4.91
CA ASP A 349 -6.19 -28.56 -5.11
C ASP A 349 -7.06 -27.39 -4.59
N PRO A 350 -7.91 -26.75 -5.40
CA PRO A 350 -8.63 -25.54 -5.00
C PRO A 350 -9.72 -25.80 -3.95
N HIS A 351 -10.11 -27.08 -3.71
CA HIS A 351 -11.14 -27.44 -2.75
C HIS A 351 -10.54 -27.88 -1.40
N SER A 352 -9.61 -28.85 -1.40
CA SER A 352 -8.96 -29.29 -0.17
C SER A 352 -7.83 -28.38 0.29
N LEU A 353 -7.26 -27.57 -0.62
CA LEU A 353 -6.05 -26.74 -0.47
C LEU A 353 -4.75 -27.53 -0.31
N ASP A 354 -4.83 -28.85 -0.36
CA ASP A 354 -3.66 -29.72 -0.35
C ASP A 354 -2.78 -29.48 -1.57
N LEU A 355 -1.49 -29.77 -1.42
CA LEU A 355 -0.61 -29.84 -2.57
C LEU A 355 -0.95 -31.04 -3.45
N ALA A 356 -0.94 -30.85 -4.76
CA ALA A 356 -1.23 -31.92 -5.74
C ALA A 356 -0.28 -33.12 -5.62
N LEU A 357 0.94 -32.92 -5.09
CA LEU A 357 1.90 -33.96 -4.75
C LEU A 357 2.69 -33.50 -3.51
N GLU A 358 3.10 -34.46 -2.69
CA GLU A 358 3.86 -34.17 -1.48
C GLU A 358 5.33 -33.81 -1.76
N GLY A 359 5.85 -32.83 -1.05
CA GLY A 359 7.25 -32.46 -1.03
C GLY A 359 7.81 -32.11 -2.41
N ASP A 360 9.05 -32.56 -2.67
CA ASP A 360 9.75 -32.23 -3.91
C ASP A 360 9.19 -32.94 -5.16
N ALA A 361 8.35 -33.99 -4.99
CA ALA A 361 7.66 -34.63 -6.10
C ALA A 361 6.82 -33.64 -6.90
N LEU A 362 6.25 -32.62 -6.24
CA LEU A 362 5.51 -31.53 -6.87
C LEU A 362 6.36 -30.76 -7.90
N CYS A 363 7.61 -30.48 -7.55
CA CYS A 363 8.54 -29.76 -8.43
C CYS A 363 9.13 -30.67 -9.51
N ILE A 364 9.50 -31.91 -9.15
CA ILE A 364 10.13 -32.89 -10.02
C ILE A 364 9.19 -33.34 -11.16
N ARG A 365 7.88 -33.28 -10.96
CA ARG A 365 6.87 -33.53 -12.00
C ARG A 365 7.15 -32.74 -13.29
N CYS A 366 7.61 -31.50 -13.14
CA CYS A 366 7.95 -30.63 -14.26
C CYS A 366 9.47 -30.43 -14.39
N HIS A 367 10.20 -30.33 -13.28
CA HIS A 367 11.64 -30.09 -13.24
C HIS A 367 12.44 -31.39 -13.05
N GLY A 368 12.11 -32.42 -13.81
CA GLY A 368 12.71 -33.75 -13.76
C GLY A 368 13.25 -34.23 -15.11
N PRO A 369 13.70 -35.51 -15.16
CA PRO A 369 14.16 -36.12 -16.40
C PRO A 369 13.06 -36.31 -17.46
N GLU A 370 11.83 -36.40 -17.00
CA GLU A 370 10.62 -36.53 -17.84
C GLU A 370 9.63 -35.40 -17.48
N PRO A 371 9.89 -34.17 -17.95
CA PRO A 371 9.03 -33.03 -17.60
C PRO A 371 7.63 -33.16 -18.22
N ASP A 372 6.63 -32.54 -17.59
CA ASP A 372 5.27 -32.43 -18.09
C ASP A 372 5.26 -31.98 -19.57
N VAL A 373 4.51 -32.71 -20.39
CA VAL A 373 4.42 -32.47 -21.84
C VAL A 373 3.93 -31.07 -22.21
N ARG A 374 3.27 -30.37 -21.32
CA ARG A 374 2.85 -28.98 -21.50
C ARG A 374 4.03 -28.01 -21.58
N PHE A 375 5.22 -28.41 -21.06
CA PHE A 375 6.39 -27.57 -20.97
C PHE A 375 7.62 -28.21 -21.61
N PRO A 376 7.59 -28.45 -22.94
CA PRO A 376 8.64 -29.19 -23.64
C PRO A 376 10.00 -28.49 -23.67
N GLN A 377 10.02 -27.19 -23.32
CA GLN A 377 11.24 -26.38 -23.25
C GLN A 377 12.06 -26.60 -21.97
N LEU A 378 11.51 -27.29 -20.97
CA LEU A 378 12.20 -27.57 -19.71
C LEU A 378 13.36 -28.56 -19.94
N ALA A 379 14.46 -28.35 -19.23
CA ALA A 379 15.61 -29.22 -19.31
C ALA A 379 15.32 -30.59 -18.68
N LYS A 380 15.53 -31.66 -19.45
CA LYS A 380 15.42 -33.06 -18.99
C LYS A 380 16.60 -33.42 -18.12
N ARG A 381 16.55 -33.10 -16.85
CA ARG A 381 17.66 -33.35 -15.93
C ARG A 381 17.13 -33.54 -14.50
N ARG A 382 17.92 -34.27 -13.70
CA ARG A 382 17.64 -34.38 -12.26
C ARG A 382 18.19 -33.17 -11.50
N TYR A 383 17.32 -32.54 -10.69
CA TYR A 383 17.70 -31.45 -9.80
C TYR A 383 17.70 -31.86 -8.32
N ASP A 384 17.11 -33.02 -7.98
CA ASP A 384 17.09 -33.65 -6.66
C ASP A 384 18.40 -34.35 -6.30
N THR A 385 19.53 -33.71 -6.57
CA THR A 385 20.86 -34.30 -6.41
C THR A 385 21.82 -33.37 -5.68
N VAL A 386 22.79 -33.97 -4.96
CA VAL A 386 23.85 -33.22 -4.26
C VAL A 386 24.63 -32.32 -5.24
N ASP A 387 24.78 -32.73 -6.49
CA ASP A 387 25.43 -31.89 -7.52
C ASP A 387 24.69 -30.59 -7.77
N HIS A 388 23.36 -30.60 -7.65
CA HIS A 388 22.56 -29.39 -7.80
C HIS A 388 22.54 -28.53 -6.51
N HIS A 389 22.08 -29.08 -5.39
CA HIS A 389 21.84 -28.29 -4.19
C HIS A 389 23.02 -28.24 -3.20
N GLY A 390 23.98 -29.15 -3.26
CA GLY A 390 25.19 -29.15 -2.43
C GLY A 390 25.03 -29.66 -1.00
N HIS A 391 23.89 -30.19 -0.65
CA HIS A 391 23.56 -30.70 0.67
C HIS A 391 23.29 -32.21 0.67
N GLU A 392 23.37 -32.88 1.81
CA GLU A 392 22.91 -34.26 1.93
C GLU A 392 21.42 -34.38 1.63
N SER A 393 21.06 -35.40 0.84
CA SER A 393 19.66 -35.57 0.37
C SER A 393 18.64 -35.77 1.50
N SER A 394 19.08 -36.18 2.69
CA SER A 394 18.23 -36.29 3.89
C SER A 394 18.03 -34.96 4.64
N SER A 395 18.79 -33.93 4.27
CA SER A 395 18.72 -32.62 4.91
C SER A 395 17.53 -31.82 4.41
N SER A 396 16.90 -31.03 5.29
CA SER A 396 15.89 -30.03 4.91
C SER A 396 16.44 -29.01 3.91
N ALA A 397 17.72 -28.71 3.95
CA ALA A 397 18.41 -27.85 3.00
C ALA A 397 18.50 -28.42 1.56
N ALA A 398 18.22 -29.70 1.36
CA ALA A 398 18.16 -30.34 0.04
C ALA A 398 16.80 -30.15 -0.65
N ARG A 399 15.78 -29.70 0.07
CA ARG A 399 14.42 -29.51 -0.48
C ARG A 399 14.40 -28.32 -1.45
N CYS A 400 13.65 -28.47 -2.54
CA CYS A 400 13.53 -27.44 -3.58
C CYS A 400 13.05 -26.10 -3.01
N VAL A 401 12.02 -26.14 -2.16
CA VAL A 401 11.39 -24.94 -1.57
C VAL A 401 12.35 -24.14 -0.70
N THR A 402 13.29 -24.78 0.00
CA THR A 402 14.23 -24.11 0.90
C THR A 402 15.04 -23.03 0.19
N CYS A 403 15.40 -23.25 -1.08
CA CYS A 403 16.21 -22.32 -1.86
C CYS A 403 15.38 -21.50 -2.87
N HIS A 404 14.31 -22.06 -3.44
CA HIS A 404 13.55 -21.45 -4.52
C HIS A 404 12.24 -20.77 -4.06
N MET A 405 11.80 -21.06 -2.84
CA MET A 405 10.62 -20.48 -2.20
C MET A 405 10.92 -20.19 -0.72
N PRO A 406 11.93 -19.35 -0.41
CA PRO A 406 12.31 -19.09 0.97
C PRO A 406 11.10 -18.54 1.75
N THR A 407 11.01 -18.90 3.04
CA THR A 407 9.90 -18.46 3.89
C THR A 407 10.16 -17.11 4.52
N ARG A 408 9.09 -16.37 4.82
CA ARG A 408 9.03 -15.27 5.78
C ARG A 408 7.95 -15.55 6.80
N THR A 409 8.25 -15.21 8.05
CA THR A 409 7.29 -15.33 9.14
C THR A 409 6.46 -14.06 9.24
N TYR A 410 5.14 -14.21 9.17
CA TYR A 410 4.17 -13.16 9.39
C TYR A 410 3.34 -13.45 10.64
N MET A 411 2.68 -12.45 11.19
CA MET A 411 1.83 -12.59 12.38
C MET A 411 2.51 -13.37 13.53
N GLY A 412 3.85 -13.31 13.62
CA GLY A 412 4.66 -13.95 14.67
C GLY A 412 4.96 -15.43 14.49
N VAL A 413 4.09 -16.21 13.82
CA VAL A 413 4.20 -17.68 13.74
C VAL A 413 3.92 -18.25 12.34
N ASP A 414 3.35 -17.47 11.42
CA ASP A 414 2.90 -17.94 10.12
C ASP A 414 4.02 -17.84 9.07
N GLU A 415 4.66 -18.95 8.76
CA GLU A 415 5.70 -19.04 7.75
C GLU A 415 5.10 -19.18 6.34
N ARG A 416 5.29 -18.16 5.50
CA ARG A 416 4.79 -18.15 4.12
C ARG A 416 5.92 -18.22 3.12
N HIS A 417 5.79 -19.13 2.15
CA HIS A 417 6.72 -19.28 1.05
C HIS A 417 6.60 -18.16 0.01
N ASP A 418 7.74 -17.65 -0.46
CA ASP A 418 7.80 -16.72 -1.60
C ASP A 418 7.48 -17.46 -2.90
N HIS A 419 6.44 -17.00 -3.63
CA HIS A 419 5.97 -17.58 -4.88
C HIS A 419 6.62 -16.99 -6.14
N ALA A 420 7.70 -16.21 -5.99
CA ALA A 420 8.47 -15.75 -7.14
C ALA A 420 9.32 -16.88 -7.79
N PHE A 421 9.51 -18.00 -7.11
CA PHE A 421 10.27 -19.16 -7.55
C PHE A 421 11.64 -18.79 -8.10
N GLN A 422 12.34 -17.94 -7.37
CA GLN A 422 13.59 -17.37 -7.83
C GLN A 422 14.75 -18.39 -7.78
N VAL A 423 15.68 -18.24 -8.70
CA VAL A 423 16.98 -18.86 -8.57
C VAL A 423 17.80 -18.03 -7.59
N PRO A 424 18.34 -18.62 -6.50
CA PRO A 424 19.13 -17.88 -5.52
C PRO A 424 20.27 -17.06 -6.15
N ARG A 425 20.35 -15.77 -5.77
CA ARG A 425 21.30 -14.79 -6.32
C ARG A 425 22.13 -14.14 -5.21
N PRO A 426 22.97 -14.94 -4.51
CA PRO A 426 23.84 -14.38 -3.47
C PRO A 426 24.82 -13.33 -3.99
N ASP A 427 25.12 -13.31 -5.28
CA ASP A 427 25.88 -12.27 -5.95
C ASP A 427 25.14 -10.90 -5.90
N LEU A 428 23.85 -10.87 -6.21
CA LEU A 428 23.01 -9.67 -6.07
C LEU A 428 22.86 -9.27 -4.60
N ALA A 429 22.69 -10.24 -3.71
CA ALA A 429 22.61 -9.97 -2.28
C ALA A 429 23.88 -9.29 -1.75
N ALA A 430 25.05 -9.75 -2.21
CA ALA A 430 26.31 -9.11 -1.85
C ALA A 430 26.48 -7.70 -2.44
N GLU A 431 25.95 -7.45 -3.64
CA GLU A 431 26.03 -6.15 -4.32
C GLU A 431 25.03 -5.13 -3.76
N LEU A 432 23.79 -5.55 -3.55
CA LEU A 432 22.67 -4.68 -3.23
C LEU A 432 22.36 -4.59 -1.73
N GLY A 433 22.93 -5.50 -0.91
CA GLY A 433 22.66 -5.55 0.54
C GLY A 433 21.28 -6.12 0.87
N ILE A 434 20.69 -6.91 -0.03
CA ILE A 434 19.39 -7.56 0.15
C ILE A 434 19.55 -8.94 0.79
N ARG A 435 18.43 -9.58 1.10
CA ARG A 435 18.35 -10.91 1.72
C ARG A 435 19.04 -11.97 0.87
N ASP A 436 19.76 -12.88 1.52
CA ASP A 436 20.39 -14.07 0.92
C ASP A 436 19.99 -15.34 1.67
N VAL A 437 19.31 -16.24 0.99
CA VAL A 437 18.80 -17.49 1.56
C VAL A 437 19.90 -18.41 2.12
N CYS A 438 21.12 -18.34 1.57
CA CYS A 438 22.22 -19.20 2.03
C CYS A 438 22.69 -18.80 3.44
N THR A 439 22.80 -17.50 3.71
CA THR A 439 23.32 -16.98 4.98
C THR A 439 22.33 -17.08 6.14
N GLU A 440 21.07 -17.35 5.88
CA GLU A 440 20.09 -17.65 6.93
C GLU A 440 20.42 -18.92 7.70
N CYS A 441 20.92 -19.93 7.01
CA CYS A 441 21.38 -21.18 7.65
C CYS A 441 22.88 -21.18 7.93
N HIS A 442 23.70 -20.63 7.02
CA HIS A 442 25.14 -20.56 7.17
C HIS A 442 25.57 -19.33 7.98
N GLN A 443 25.21 -19.33 9.27
CA GLN A 443 25.53 -18.24 10.20
C GLN A 443 27.04 -17.94 10.24
N GLY A 444 27.38 -16.66 10.23
CA GLY A 444 28.77 -16.20 10.21
C GLY A 444 29.46 -16.26 8.83
N LYS A 445 28.71 -16.65 7.77
CA LYS A 445 29.13 -16.48 6.38
C LYS A 445 28.49 -15.22 5.78
N THR A 446 29.00 -14.78 4.65
CA THR A 446 28.51 -13.60 3.92
C THR A 446 27.91 -14.00 2.59
N ALA A 447 27.03 -13.15 2.03
CA ALA A 447 26.49 -13.34 0.69
C ALA A 447 27.61 -13.47 -0.38
N ALA A 448 28.73 -12.77 -0.21
CA ALA A 448 29.90 -12.92 -1.08
C ALA A 448 30.56 -14.31 -0.99
N TRP A 449 30.52 -14.96 0.19
CA TRP A 449 30.95 -16.37 0.30
C TRP A 449 29.97 -17.28 -0.46
N ALA A 450 28.67 -17.11 -0.27
CA ALA A 450 27.66 -17.87 -0.97
C ALA A 450 27.76 -17.71 -2.49
N ALA A 451 28.00 -16.49 -2.97
CA ALA A 451 28.21 -16.20 -4.38
C ALA A 451 29.38 -16.99 -4.99
N ARG A 452 30.51 -17.09 -4.28
CA ARG A 452 31.66 -17.91 -4.73
C ARG A 452 31.29 -19.40 -4.79
N VAL A 453 30.67 -19.93 -3.74
CA VAL A 453 30.28 -21.36 -3.70
C VAL A 453 29.31 -21.69 -4.85
N ILE A 454 28.35 -20.84 -5.13
CA ILE A 454 27.41 -21.02 -6.24
C ILE A 454 28.12 -20.90 -7.59
N ALA A 455 29.08 -19.97 -7.75
CA ALA A 455 29.85 -19.84 -8.98
C ALA A 455 30.80 -21.06 -9.23
N GLU A 456 31.41 -21.60 -8.18
CA GLU A 456 32.21 -22.81 -8.24
C GLU A 456 31.40 -24.03 -8.66
N ARG A 457 30.17 -24.17 -8.14
CA ARG A 457 29.28 -25.31 -8.40
C ARG A 457 28.59 -25.25 -9.77
N HIS A 458 28.07 -24.08 -10.16
CA HIS A 458 27.22 -23.92 -11.34
C HIS A 458 27.89 -23.14 -12.48
N GLY A 459 29.13 -22.75 -12.30
CA GLY A 459 29.86 -21.91 -13.23
C GLY A 459 29.56 -20.41 -13.11
N PRO A 460 30.55 -19.56 -13.45
CA PRO A 460 30.35 -18.10 -13.38
C PRO A 460 29.41 -17.58 -14.46
N GLU A 461 29.30 -18.26 -15.60
CA GLU A 461 28.48 -17.90 -16.78
C GLU A 461 27.07 -18.50 -16.74
N ARG A 462 26.62 -19.01 -15.60
CA ARG A 462 25.26 -19.59 -15.50
C ARG A 462 24.20 -18.56 -15.86
N LYS A 463 23.11 -18.98 -16.50
CA LYS A 463 21.96 -18.14 -16.75
C LYS A 463 21.41 -17.64 -15.42
N ARG A 464 21.27 -16.33 -15.26
CA ARG A 464 20.86 -15.67 -14.04
C ARG A 464 19.58 -14.87 -14.29
N GLY A 465 18.81 -14.65 -13.27
CA GLY A 465 17.69 -13.75 -13.17
C GLY A 465 17.43 -13.50 -11.67
N PRO A 466 16.80 -12.41 -11.26
CA PRO A 466 16.33 -11.30 -12.08
C PRO A 466 17.46 -10.30 -12.44
N ASP A 467 17.66 -10.05 -13.73
CA ASP A 467 18.72 -9.13 -14.21
C ASP A 467 18.32 -7.64 -14.05
N TRP A 468 17.06 -7.38 -13.75
CA TRP A 468 16.50 -6.06 -13.53
C TRP A 468 16.74 -5.49 -12.11
N ALA A 469 17.13 -6.31 -11.15
CA ALA A 469 17.27 -5.91 -9.74
C ALA A 469 18.24 -4.72 -9.53
N PRO A 470 19.47 -4.68 -10.14
CA PRO A 470 20.36 -3.53 -9.98
C PRO A 470 19.77 -2.24 -10.57
N VAL A 471 18.97 -2.36 -11.62
CA VAL A 471 18.32 -1.20 -12.27
C VAL A 471 17.24 -0.63 -11.37
N ILE A 472 16.38 -1.48 -10.81
CA ILE A 472 15.34 -1.07 -9.86
C ILE A 472 15.96 -0.44 -8.60
N ASP A 473 17.00 -1.06 -8.02
CA ASP A 473 17.72 -0.54 -6.87
C ASP A 473 18.29 0.86 -7.13
N SER A 474 19.01 1.03 -8.25
CA SER A 474 19.55 2.33 -8.65
C SER A 474 18.48 3.38 -8.90
N ALA A 475 17.36 2.99 -9.51
CA ALA A 475 16.23 3.89 -9.77
C ALA A 475 15.54 4.32 -8.46
N ARG A 476 15.37 3.41 -7.49
CA ARG A 476 14.89 3.74 -6.14
C ARG A 476 15.78 4.76 -5.44
N LYS A 477 17.10 4.68 -5.66
CA LYS A 477 18.11 5.63 -5.16
C LYS A 477 18.20 6.93 -5.97
N GLY A 478 17.40 7.10 -7.03
CA GLY A 478 17.37 8.31 -7.87
C GLY A 478 18.59 8.52 -8.76
N GLN A 479 19.30 7.46 -9.15
CA GLN A 479 20.53 7.58 -9.95
C GLN A 479 20.22 7.74 -11.44
N LEU A 480 20.42 8.96 -11.98
CA LEU A 480 20.13 9.31 -13.39
C LEU A 480 20.86 8.45 -14.44
N ARG A 481 22.03 7.92 -14.10
CA ARG A 481 22.83 7.08 -15.02
C ARG A 481 22.12 5.81 -15.49
N GLU A 482 21.09 5.35 -14.76
CA GLU A 482 20.36 4.12 -15.07
C GLU A 482 19.12 4.37 -15.94
N PHE A 483 18.86 5.60 -16.37
CA PHE A 483 17.67 5.96 -17.14
C PHE A 483 17.44 5.06 -18.36
N GLU A 484 18.47 4.88 -19.21
CA GLU A 484 18.37 4.06 -20.43
C GLU A 484 18.04 2.59 -20.14
N ARG A 485 18.63 2.03 -19.08
CA ARG A 485 18.36 0.65 -18.67
C ARG A 485 16.95 0.53 -18.07
N LEU A 486 16.54 1.51 -17.28
CA LEU A 486 15.18 1.55 -16.71
C LEU A 486 14.13 1.71 -17.81
N SER A 487 14.36 2.60 -18.80
CA SER A 487 13.51 2.75 -19.99
C SER A 487 13.45 1.44 -20.80
N GLY A 488 14.59 0.73 -20.91
CA GLY A 488 14.64 -0.58 -21.53
C GLY A 488 13.75 -1.63 -20.83
N LEU A 489 13.62 -1.57 -19.51
CA LEU A 489 12.77 -2.48 -18.72
C LEU A 489 11.28 -2.27 -18.94
N THR A 490 10.83 -1.08 -19.31
CA THR A 490 9.40 -0.82 -19.52
C THR A 490 8.84 -1.48 -20.78
N ARG A 491 9.69 -1.89 -21.71
CA ARG A 491 9.27 -2.41 -23.03
C ARG A 491 8.55 -3.77 -22.92
N PRO A 492 7.58 -4.06 -23.78
CA PRO A 492 6.92 -5.36 -23.82
C PRO A 492 7.93 -6.52 -23.92
N GLY A 493 7.78 -7.51 -23.05
CA GLY A 493 8.63 -8.71 -23.02
C GLY A 493 10.03 -8.54 -22.40
N ALA A 494 10.43 -7.34 -21.98
CA ALA A 494 11.74 -7.12 -21.34
C ALA A 494 11.80 -7.72 -19.93
N ALA A 495 10.68 -7.71 -19.21
CA ALA A 495 10.52 -8.25 -17.87
C ALA A 495 9.04 -8.65 -17.65
N PRO A 496 8.70 -9.35 -16.56
CA PRO A 496 7.32 -9.58 -16.15
C PRO A 496 6.53 -8.27 -16.01
N ASP A 497 5.24 -8.30 -16.29
CA ASP A 497 4.40 -7.09 -16.34
C ASP A 497 4.42 -6.26 -15.05
N ILE A 498 4.44 -6.91 -13.89
CA ILE A 498 4.53 -6.22 -12.60
C ILE A 498 5.89 -5.48 -12.42
N VAL A 499 6.99 -6.05 -12.94
CA VAL A 499 8.31 -5.41 -12.95
C VAL A 499 8.31 -4.22 -13.90
N ARG A 500 7.69 -4.36 -15.08
CA ARG A 500 7.56 -3.30 -16.08
C ARG A 500 6.72 -2.15 -15.53
N ALA A 501 5.60 -2.44 -14.86
CA ALA A 501 4.77 -1.44 -14.19
C ALA A 501 5.54 -0.71 -13.08
N THR A 502 6.35 -1.44 -12.29
CA THR A 502 7.25 -0.83 -11.30
C THR A 502 8.26 0.11 -11.96
N ALA A 503 8.87 -0.32 -13.08
CA ALA A 503 9.81 0.52 -13.83
C ALA A 503 9.15 1.79 -14.38
N VAL A 504 7.90 1.70 -14.85
CA VAL A 504 7.11 2.88 -15.30
C VAL A 504 6.85 3.86 -14.16
N LYS A 505 6.47 3.39 -12.97
CA LYS A 505 6.33 4.26 -11.79
C LYS A 505 7.65 4.95 -11.43
N LEU A 506 8.75 4.24 -11.47
CA LEU A 506 10.07 4.77 -11.13
C LEU A 506 10.58 5.78 -12.18
N ILE A 507 10.34 5.52 -13.47
CA ILE A 507 10.83 6.39 -14.54
C ILE A 507 10.17 7.77 -14.53
N GLY A 508 8.98 7.88 -13.97
CA GLY A 508 8.29 9.16 -13.77
C GLY A 508 9.11 10.21 -13.02
N ARG A 509 10.06 9.78 -12.17
CA ARG A 509 10.96 10.66 -11.40
C ARG A 509 11.99 11.39 -12.25
N TYR A 510 12.18 10.97 -13.52
CA TYR A 510 13.18 11.55 -14.42
C TYR A 510 12.66 12.73 -15.26
N GLY A 511 11.45 13.24 -14.94
CA GLY A 511 10.90 14.43 -15.54
C GLY A 511 10.75 14.32 -17.07
N PRO A 512 11.11 15.35 -17.83
CA PRO A 512 10.92 15.36 -19.29
C PRO A 512 11.62 14.25 -20.03
N LEU A 513 12.71 13.67 -19.49
CA LEU A 513 13.40 12.54 -20.11
C LEU A 513 12.52 11.29 -20.24
N ALA A 514 11.50 11.18 -19.38
CA ALA A 514 10.62 10.02 -19.36
C ALA A 514 9.46 10.08 -20.38
N GLU A 515 9.23 11.22 -21.05
CA GLU A 515 8.04 11.49 -21.86
C GLU A 515 7.76 10.43 -22.92
N GLU A 516 8.73 10.13 -23.78
CA GLU A 516 8.59 9.11 -24.82
C GLU A 516 8.31 7.71 -24.24
N THR A 517 9.01 7.36 -23.16
CA THR A 517 8.84 6.05 -22.51
C THR A 517 7.46 5.92 -21.88
N LEU A 518 6.95 6.99 -21.23
CA LEU A 518 5.62 7.00 -20.62
C LEU A 518 4.52 6.94 -21.68
N ALA A 519 4.67 7.64 -22.80
CA ALA A 519 3.72 7.59 -23.91
C ALA A 519 3.64 6.18 -24.53
N GLN A 520 4.78 5.48 -24.63
CA GLN A 520 4.81 4.08 -25.05
C GLN A 520 4.16 3.16 -24.03
N ALA A 521 4.42 3.36 -22.74
CA ALA A 521 3.82 2.57 -21.65
C ALA A 521 2.29 2.73 -21.56
N ALA A 522 1.76 3.89 -21.90
CA ALA A 522 0.31 4.12 -21.98
C ALA A 522 -0.39 3.31 -23.10
N GLN A 523 0.36 2.80 -24.05
CA GLN A 523 -0.13 1.96 -25.15
C GLN A 523 0.28 0.48 -24.99
N ASP A 524 0.79 0.11 -23.85
CA ASP A 524 1.31 -1.24 -23.57
C ASP A 524 0.19 -2.29 -23.65
N PRO A 525 0.47 -3.51 -24.15
CA PRO A 525 -0.50 -4.60 -24.13
C PRO A 525 -0.95 -4.99 -22.72
N SER A 526 -0.09 -4.82 -21.71
CA SER A 526 -0.42 -5.08 -20.31
C SER A 526 -1.21 -3.93 -19.68
N PRO A 527 -2.43 -4.17 -19.19
CA PRO A 527 -3.22 -3.12 -18.54
C PRO A 527 -2.58 -2.63 -17.23
N LEU A 528 -1.83 -3.46 -16.53
CA LEU A 528 -1.10 -3.04 -15.34
C LEU A 528 -0.04 -1.98 -15.66
N VAL A 529 0.63 -2.10 -16.82
CA VAL A 529 1.60 -1.12 -17.30
C VAL A 529 0.90 0.16 -17.75
N ARG A 530 -0.26 0.06 -18.44
CA ARG A 530 -1.05 1.24 -18.81
C ARG A 530 -1.58 1.99 -17.58
N HIS A 531 -2.05 1.26 -16.57
CA HIS A 531 -2.45 1.86 -15.29
C HIS A 531 -1.28 2.60 -14.62
N ALA A 532 -0.09 1.98 -14.54
CA ALA A 532 1.09 2.63 -14.00
C ALA A 532 1.48 3.90 -14.78
N ALA A 533 1.35 3.90 -16.10
CA ALA A 533 1.57 5.08 -16.93
C ALA A 533 0.55 6.20 -16.61
N ALA A 534 -0.74 5.88 -16.54
CA ALA A 534 -1.79 6.84 -16.18
C ALA A 534 -1.54 7.48 -14.80
N SER A 535 -1.10 6.69 -13.82
CA SER A 535 -0.78 7.19 -12.47
C SER A 535 0.41 8.16 -12.46
N VAL A 536 1.42 7.96 -13.32
CA VAL A 536 2.54 8.88 -13.47
C VAL A 536 2.09 10.17 -14.15
N TYR A 537 1.23 10.08 -15.18
CA TYR A 537 0.70 11.26 -15.85
C TYR A 537 -0.12 12.17 -14.95
N ALA A 538 -0.68 11.68 -13.86
CA ALA A 538 -1.38 12.53 -12.88
C ALA A 538 -0.53 13.72 -12.38
N GLN A 539 0.79 13.55 -12.35
CA GLN A 539 1.75 14.57 -11.88
C GLN A 539 2.41 15.35 -13.04
N ARG A 540 1.99 15.12 -14.30
CA ARG A 540 2.62 15.75 -15.46
C ARG A 540 1.89 17.03 -15.85
N PRO A 541 2.54 17.93 -16.64
CA PRO A 541 1.90 19.13 -17.17
C PRO A 541 0.65 18.79 -17.98
N GLU A 542 -0.34 19.71 -17.98
CA GLU A 542 -1.62 19.52 -18.67
C GLU A 542 -1.46 19.17 -20.16
N ALA A 543 -0.51 19.78 -20.85
CA ALA A 543 -0.26 19.49 -22.27
C ALA A 543 0.11 18.01 -22.51
N GLU A 544 0.94 17.42 -21.65
CA GLU A 544 1.32 16.01 -21.72
C GLU A 544 0.14 15.09 -21.39
N LYS A 545 -0.67 15.46 -20.39
CA LYS A 545 -1.91 14.73 -20.06
C LYS A 545 -2.88 14.67 -21.25
N LEU A 546 -3.10 15.81 -21.90
CA LEU A 546 -4.01 15.92 -23.05
C LEU A 546 -3.56 15.10 -24.29
N GLU A 547 -2.27 14.88 -24.44
CA GLU A 547 -1.74 14.08 -25.55
C GLU A 547 -1.98 12.58 -25.36
N VAL A 548 -1.96 12.09 -24.15
CA VAL A 548 -1.89 10.64 -23.86
C VAL A 548 -3.15 10.09 -23.20
N LEU A 549 -3.63 10.74 -22.13
CA LEU A 549 -4.66 10.17 -21.28
C LEU A 549 -6.06 10.05 -21.91
N PRO A 550 -6.50 10.90 -22.85
CA PRO A 550 -7.81 10.75 -23.47
C PRO A 550 -8.06 9.37 -24.09
N ALA A 551 -7.02 8.75 -24.66
CA ALA A 551 -7.12 7.41 -25.22
C ALA A 551 -7.38 6.32 -24.16
N LEU A 552 -6.98 6.55 -22.91
CA LEU A 552 -7.15 5.62 -21.81
C LEU A 552 -8.53 5.73 -21.12
N LEU A 553 -9.29 6.79 -21.37
CA LEU A 553 -10.64 6.96 -20.81
C LEU A 553 -11.63 5.87 -21.28
N SER A 554 -11.36 5.27 -22.45
CA SER A 554 -12.15 4.17 -23.01
C SER A 554 -11.47 2.80 -22.86
N ASP A 555 -10.49 2.68 -21.96
CA ASP A 555 -9.83 1.39 -21.69
C ASP A 555 -10.86 0.36 -21.21
N PRO A 556 -10.81 -0.89 -21.70
CA PRO A 556 -11.76 -1.92 -21.29
C PRO A 556 -11.72 -2.22 -19.80
N LEU A 557 -10.56 -1.98 -19.13
CA LEU A 557 -10.41 -2.28 -17.71
C LEU A 557 -10.57 -1.02 -16.85
N ARG A 558 -11.41 -1.14 -15.81
CA ARG A 558 -11.80 -0.03 -14.92
C ARG A 558 -10.58 0.64 -14.28
N ALA A 559 -9.63 -0.12 -13.77
CA ALA A 559 -8.43 0.44 -13.13
C ALA A 559 -7.72 1.47 -14.04
N VAL A 560 -7.63 1.20 -15.35
CA VAL A 560 -6.93 2.09 -16.29
C VAL A 560 -7.76 3.34 -16.58
N ARG A 561 -9.05 3.19 -16.94
CA ARG A 561 -9.89 4.35 -17.28
C ARG A 561 -10.18 5.25 -16.10
N VAL A 562 -10.36 4.68 -14.89
CA VAL A 562 -10.58 5.44 -13.65
C VAL A 562 -9.33 6.24 -13.30
N GLU A 563 -8.14 5.65 -13.40
CA GLU A 563 -6.89 6.36 -13.14
C GLU A 563 -6.63 7.47 -14.15
N ALA A 564 -6.96 7.23 -15.44
CA ALA A 564 -6.88 8.27 -16.48
C ALA A 564 -7.87 9.42 -16.21
N GLY A 565 -9.11 9.11 -15.82
CA GLY A 565 -10.12 10.11 -15.45
C GLY A 565 -9.69 10.96 -14.26
N ARG A 566 -9.15 10.32 -13.21
CA ARG A 566 -8.61 10.99 -12.03
C ARG A 566 -7.45 11.93 -12.39
N ALA A 567 -6.55 11.48 -13.26
CA ALA A 567 -5.43 12.31 -13.70
C ALA A 567 -5.84 13.52 -14.56
N LEU A 568 -7.04 13.47 -15.16
CA LEU A 568 -7.60 14.54 -16.00
C LEU A 568 -8.59 15.46 -15.28
N VAL A 569 -8.85 15.26 -13.98
CA VAL A 569 -9.90 16.01 -13.24
C VAL A 569 -9.73 17.52 -13.33
N SER A 570 -8.50 18.02 -13.22
CA SER A 570 -8.19 19.46 -13.27
C SER A 570 -8.08 20.04 -14.68
N VAL A 571 -8.21 19.21 -15.72
CA VAL A 571 -8.10 19.66 -17.11
C VAL A 571 -9.39 20.34 -17.56
N ASN A 572 -9.24 21.52 -18.19
CA ASN A 572 -10.38 22.28 -18.72
C ASN A 572 -11.18 21.44 -19.73
N PRO A 573 -12.52 21.30 -19.55
CA PRO A 573 -13.39 20.61 -20.49
C PRO A 573 -13.27 21.07 -21.94
N GLU A 574 -13.05 22.38 -22.19
CA GLU A 574 -12.86 22.93 -23.55
C GLU A 574 -11.60 22.37 -24.20
N SER A 575 -10.52 22.15 -23.44
CA SER A 575 -9.27 21.56 -23.94
C SER A 575 -9.39 20.05 -24.18
N LEU A 576 -10.22 19.37 -23.38
CA LEU A 576 -10.41 17.93 -23.48
C LEU A 576 -11.38 17.53 -24.61
N GLY A 577 -12.35 18.41 -24.94
CA GLY A 577 -13.44 18.17 -25.89
C GLY A 577 -14.62 17.44 -25.27
N GLU A 578 -15.79 17.52 -25.89
CA GLU A 578 -17.07 17.06 -25.36
C GLU A 578 -17.09 15.55 -25.06
N GLU A 579 -16.63 14.73 -26.02
CA GLU A 579 -16.61 13.27 -25.88
C GLU A 579 -15.70 12.80 -24.74
N ASN A 580 -14.46 13.27 -24.69
CA ASN A 580 -13.51 12.90 -23.63
C ASN A 580 -13.92 13.46 -22.27
N THR A 581 -14.59 14.63 -22.24
CA THR A 581 -15.15 15.17 -20.99
C THR A 581 -16.22 14.25 -20.43
N ALA A 582 -17.12 13.73 -21.26
CA ALA A 582 -18.14 12.78 -20.84
C ALA A 582 -17.52 11.48 -20.31
N LEU A 583 -16.52 10.91 -20.99
CA LEU A 583 -15.82 9.70 -20.54
C LEU A 583 -15.04 9.93 -19.22
N ARG A 584 -14.39 11.09 -19.09
CA ARG A 584 -13.73 11.47 -17.82
C ARG A 584 -14.73 11.54 -16.68
N ASP A 585 -15.86 12.19 -16.88
CA ASP A 585 -16.88 12.40 -15.85
C ASP A 585 -17.50 11.05 -15.42
N GLU A 586 -17.69 10.11 -16.36
CA GLU A 586 -18.11 8.74 -16.07
C GLU A 586 -17.06 8.00 -15.21
N SER A 587 -15.79 8.09 -15.59
CA SER A 587 -14.67 7.49 -14.84
C SER A 587 -14.54 8.10 -13.44
N LEU A 588 -14.74 9.42 -13.30
CA LEU A 588 -14.74 10.09 -12.00
C LEU A 588 -15.93 9.66 -11.13
N LEU A 589 -17.08 9.36 -11.72
CA LEU A 589 -18.22 8.83 -10.99
C LEU A 589 -17.92 7.42 -10.45
N GLU A 590 -17.26 6.55 -11.22
CA GLU A 590 -16.77 5.25 -10.75
C GLU A 590 -15.80 5.45 -9.57
N TYR A 591 -14.81 6.35 -9.69
CA TYR A 591 -13.88 6.67 -8.62
C TYR A 591 -14.58 7.16 -7.34
N LYS A 592 -15.50 8.12 -7.45
CA LYS A 592 -16.27 8.65 -6.31
C LYS A 592 -17.01 7.56 -5.56
N ARG A 593 -17.69 6.66 -6.27
CA ARG A 593 -18.40 5.52 -5.66
C ARG A 593 -17.46 4.60 -4.90
N THR A 594 -16.28 4.35 -5.44
CA THR A 594 -15.25 3.56 -4.74
C THR A 594 -14.78 4.27 -3.48
N GLN A 595 -14.47 5.58 -3.54
CA GLN A 595 -14.06 6.32 -2.34
C GLN A 595 -15.18 6.45 -1.30
N GLU A 596 -16.44 6.51 -1.71
CA GLU A 596 -17.61 6.46 -0.82
C GLU A 596 -17.68 5.12 -0.08
N SER A 597 -17.44 4.00 -0.76
CA SER A 597 -17.42 2.67 -0.13
C SER A 597 -16.25 2.49 0.84
N LEU A 598 -15.18 3.28 0.71
CA LEU A 598 -14.02 3.32 1.58
C LEU A 598 -14.07 4.46 2.61
N SER A 599 -15.23 5.08 2.79
CA SER A 599 -15.40 6.27 3.65
C SER A 599 -15.27 5.98 5.16
N ASP A 600 -15.18 4.73 5.56
CA ASP A 600 -14.82 4.22 6.87
C ASP A 600 -13.31 4.09 7.10
N LEU A 601 -12.50 4.49 6.10
CA LEU A 601 -11.04 4.55 6.18
C LEU A 601 -10.56 6.00 6.06
N PRO A 602 -9.52 6.42 6.82
CA PRO A 602 -8.90 7.73 6.66
C PRO A 602 -8.45 8.00 5.22
N MET A 603 -7.92 6.97 4.52
CA MET A 603 -7.50 7.07 3.12
C MET A 603 -8.65 7.37 2.18
N GLY A 604 -9.83 6.75 2.36
CA GLY A 604 -11.01 7.02 1.53
C GLY A 604 -11.46 8.48 1.66
N ARG A 605 -11.50 9.01 2.90
CA ARG A 605 -11.81 10.42 3.17
C ARG A 605 -10.75 11.37 2.60
N PHE A 606 -9.49 11.01 2.74
CA PHE A 606 -8.39 11.76 2.14
C PHE A 606 -8.49 11.84 0.61
N ASN A 607 -8.74 10.70 -0.06
CA ASN A 607 -8.88 10.67 -1.52
C ASN A 607 -10.10 11.47 -2.01
N GLN A 608 -11.22 11.44 -1.26
CA GLN A 608 -12.36 12.31 -1.52
C GLN A 608 -11.95 13.79 -1.44
N ALA A 609 -11.23 14.17 -0.38
CA ALA A 609 -10.77 15.53 -0.17
C ALA A 609 -9.82 16.00 -1.28
N VAL A 610 -8.89 15.17 -1.71
CA VAL A 610 -7.98 15.48 -2.84
C VAL A 610 -8.77 15.78 -4.11
N LEU A 611 -9.75 14.92 -4.44
CA LEU A 611 -10.60 15.13 -5.60
C LEU A 611 -11.40 16.43 -5.50
N GLN A 612 -12.00 16.70 -4.33
CA GLN A 612 -12.77 17.92 -4.07
C GLN A 612 -11.93 19.19 -4.18
N VAL A 613 -10.64 19.14 -3.79
CA VAL A 613 -9.70 20.26 -4.02
C VAL A 613 -9.50 20.50 -5.52
N GLU A 614 -9.30 19.45 -6.30
CA GLU A 614 -9.09 19.54 -7.75
C GLU A 614 -10.37 19.99 -8.48
N GLU A 615 -11.55 19.66 -7.97
CA GLU A 615 -12.85 20.15 -8.46
C GLU A 615 -13.16 21.60 -8.01
N GLY A 616 -12.38 22.15 -7.06
CA GLY A 616 -12.59 23.49 -6.49
C GLY A 616 -13.61 23.54 -5.37
N ASP A 617 -14.09 22.40 -4.87
CA ASP A 617 -15.00 22.31 -3.74
C ASP A 617 -14.24 22.28 -2.39
N TYR A 618 -13.65 23.42 -2.08
CA TYR A 618 -12.77 23.57 -0.92
C TYR A 618 -13.49 23.40 0.43
N ALA A 619 -14.80 23.64 0.49
CA ALA A 619 -15.57 23.49 1.71
C ALA A 619 -15.74 22.02 2.09
N GLU A 620 -16.12 21.19 1.13
CA GLU A 620 -16.23 19.74 1.31
C GLU A 620 -14.85 19.10 1.51
N ALA A 621 -13.83 19.54 0.76
CA ALA A 621 -12.45 19.07 0.92
C ALA A 621 -11.94 19.25 2.36
N ARG A 622 -12.18 20.44 2.95
CA ARG A 622 -11.86 20.72 4.36
C ARG A 622 -12.55 19.73 5.29
N SER A 623 -13.84 19.48 5.10
CA SER A 623 -14.63 18.54 5.90
C SER A 623 -14.10 17.11 5.79
N SER A 624 -13.77 16.68 4.56
CA SER A 624 -13.25 15.34 4.30
C SER A 624 -11.85 15.12 4.90
N TYR A 625 -10.94 16.10 4.80
CA TYR A 625 -9.64 16.03 5.48
C TYR A 625 -9.78 16.01 6.99
N ALA A 626 -10.64 16.88 7.56
CA ALA A 626 -10.88 16.91 8.99
C ALA A 626 -11.40 15.58 9.50
N ARG A 627 -12.34 14.96 8.76
CA ARG A 627 -12.84 13.62 9.10
C ARG A 627 -11.75 12.55 9.03
N ALA A 628 -10.85 12.61 8.05
CA ALA A 628 -9.72 11.69 7.97
C ALA A 628 -8.80 11.81 9.20
N ILE A 629 -8.54 13.03 9.67
CA ILE A 629 -7.74 13.32 10.87
C ILE A 629 -8.47 12.85 12.15
N GLU A 630 -9.78 13.06 12.23
CA GLU A 630 -10.59 12.58 13.36
C GLU A 630 -10.56 11.05 13.49
N MET A 631 -10.57 10.34 12.35
CA MET A 631 -10.47 8.88 12.30
C MET A 631 -9.07 8.38 12.67
N ASP A 632 -8.05 9.13 12.31
CA ASP A 632 -6.65 8.85 12.62
C ASP A 632 -5.86 10.15 12.75
N PRO A 633 -5.67 10.66 13.97
CA PRO A 633 -4.88 11.88 14.22
C PRO A 633 -3.43 11.80 13.73
N ARG A 634 -2.90 10.58 13.55
CA ARG A 634 -1.54 10.33 13.05
C ARG A 634 -1.49 10.13 11.53
N PHE A 635 -2.59 10.33 10.82
CA PHE A 635 -2.64 10.22 9.37
C PHE A 635 -2.02 11.46 8.70
N LEU A 636 -0.69 11.49 8.66
CA LEU A 636 0.14 12.59 8.16
C LEU A 636 -0.35 13.21 6.84
N PRO A 637 -0.76 12.43 5.79
CA PRO A 637 -1.20 13.05 4.52
C PRO A 637 -2.37 14.01 4.68
N ALA A 638 -3.35 13.69 5.53
CA ALA A 638 -4.50 14.56 5.74
C ALA A 638 -4.14 15.82 6.51
N VAL A 639 -3.29 15.72 7.54
CA VAL A 639 -2.79 16.87 8.31
C VAL A 639 -2.04 17.84 7.38
N ALA A 640 -1.10 17.33 6.60
CA ALA A 640 -0.28 18.14 5.69
C ALA A 640 -1.13 18.82 4.61
N ASN A 641 -2.05 18.08 3.97
CA ASN A 641 -2.87 18.61 2.88
C ASN A 641 -3.94 19.60 3.40
N LEU A 642 -4.53 19.37 4.58
CA LEU A 642 -5.45 20.34 5.18
C LEU A 642 -4.73 21.65 5.51
N ALA A 643 -3.56 21.57 6.10
CA ALA A 643 -2.77 22.77 6.40
C ALA A 643 -2.38 23.53 5.11
N GLN A 644 -2.02 22.80 4.05
CA GLN A 644 -1.72 23.40 2.74
C GLN A 644 -2.96 24.07 2.14
N LEU A 645 -4.13 23.41 2.19
CA LEU A 645 -5.40 23.98 1.72
C LEU A 645 -5.75 25.26 2.47
N GLU A 646 -5.69 25.26 3.81
CA GLU A 646 -5.98 26.43 4.62
C GLU A 646 -5.01 27.60 4.31
N SER A 647 -3.72 27.29 4.13
CA SER A 647 -2.71 28.28 3.73
C SER A 647 -3.00 28.86 2.35
N ALA A 648 -3.35 28.03 1.37
CA ALA A 648 -3.68 28.47 0.00
C ALA A 648 -4.94 29.33 -0.04
N LEU A 649 -5.91 29.11 0.86
CA LEU A 649 -7.11 29.91 1.03
C LEU A 649 -6.88 31.20 1.84
N GLY A 650 -5.64 31.49 2.24
CA GLY A 650 -5.28 32.67 3.06
C GLY A 650 -5.66 32.55 4.53
N GLN A 651 -6.00 31.36 5.00
CA GLN A 651 -6.37 31.08 6.39
C GLN A 651 -5.14 30.62 7.20
N GLY A 652 -4.06 31.44 7.21
CA GLY A 652 -2.78 31.08 7.80
C GLY A 652 -2.84 30.70 9.29
N ASP A 653 -3.78 31.26 10.07
CA ASP A 653 -3.95 30.89 11.47
C ASP A 653 -4.52 29.47 11.61
N ARG A 654 -5.51 29.12 10.78
CA ARG A 654 -6.04 27.73 10.76
C ARG A 654 -5.01 26.71 10.30
N ALA A 655 -4.19 27.07 9.30
CA ALA A 655 -3.11 26.21 8.84
C ALA A 655 -2.11 25.94 9.97
N GLU A 656 -1.79 26.99 10.77
CA GLU A 656 -0.91 26.84 11.93
C GLU A 656 -1.52 25.96 13.02
N ASP A 657 -2.81 26.13 13.32
CA ASP A 657 -3.52 25.30 14.30
C ASP A 657 -3.50 23.82 13.89
N VAL A 658 -3.77 23.51 12.62
CA VAL A 658 -3.72 22.13 12.07
C VAL A 658 -2.33 21.54 12.22
N LEU A 659 -1.27 22.28 11.86
CA LEU A 659 0.11 21.78 11.95
C LEU A 659 0.55 21.57 13.40
N ARG A 660 0.18 22.49 14.32
CA ARG A 660 0.51 22.35 15.73
C ARG A 660 -0.22 21.18 16.39
N SER A 661 -1.51 21.01 16.09
CA SER A 661 -2.27 19.85 16.58
C SER A 661 -1.69 18.54 16.03
N GLY A 662 -1.35 18.48 14.73
CA GLY A 662 -0.71 17.29 14.16
C GLY A 662 0.65 16.98 14.81
N LEU A 663 1.41 18.01 15.26
CA LEU A 663 2.67 17.82 15.97
C LEU A 663 2.50 17.34 17.43
N GLU A 664 1.33 17.51 18.04
CA GLU A 664 1.01 16.89 19.35
C GLU A 664 0.97 15.37 19.23
N ASP A 665 0.40 14.84 18.13
CA ASP A 665 0.30 13.42 17.86
C ASP A 665 1.55 12.84 17.16
N LEU A 666 2.27 13.67 16.40
CA LEU A 666 3.43 13.32 15.58
C LEU A 666 4.65 14.22 15.86
N PRO A 667 5.16 14.29 17.10
CA PRO A 667 6.20 15.26 17.48
C PRO A 667 7.55 15.06 16.78
N GLN A 668 7.80 13.89 16.21
CA GLN A 668 9.02 13.54 15.48
C GLN A 668 8.85 13.59 13.95
N GLU A 669 7.76 14.22 13.45
CA GLU A 669 7.48 14.26 12.02
C GLU A 669 8.10 15.52 11.38
N GLY A 670 9.25 15.30 10.72
CA GLY A 670 10.03 16.39 10.13
C GLY A 670 9.29 17.19 9.06
N GLU A 671 8.39 16.56 8.28
CA GLU A 671 7.60 17.25 7.24
C GLU A 671 6.58 18.23 7.84
N LEU A 672 6.00 17.92 9.01
CA LEU A 672 5.11 18.87 9.71
C LEU A 672 5.90 20.07 10.27
N HIS A 673 7.05 19.83 10.89
CA HIS A 673 7.94 20.91 11.32
C HIS A 673 8.39 21.78 10.14
N TYR A 674 8.70 21.16 9.00
CA TYR A 674 9.09 21.89 7.79
C TYR A 674 7.95 22.77 7.27
N SER A 675 6.74 22.22 7.18
CA SER A 675 5.53 22.93 6.74
C SER A 675 5.19 24.09 7.68
N LEU A 676 5.27 23.87 8.99
CA LEU A 676 5.08 24.90 10.01
C LEU A 676 6.13 26.01 9.87
N GLY A 677 7.38 25.65 9.66
CA GLY A 677 8.47 26.61 9.48
C GLY A 677 8.28 27.51 8.26
N LEU A 678 7.83 26.95 7.14
CA LEU A 678 7.51 27.72 5.91
C LEU A 678 6.30 28.64 6.13
N LEU A 679 5.25 28.16 6.78
CA LEU A 679 4.06 28.93 7.11
C LEU A 679 4.40 30.13 8.02
N LEU A 680 5.18 29.90 9.07
CA LEU A 680 5.62 30.97 9.99
C LEU A 680 6.50 32.00 9.28
N ALA A 681 7.34 31.59 8.33
CA ALA A 681 8.09 32.51 7.48
C ALA A 681 7.16 33.41 6.65
N GLN A 682 6.11 32.82 6.05
CA GLN A 682 5.11 33.55 5.29
C GLN A 682 4.30 34.54 6.17
N LYS A 683 4.01 34.18 7.43
CA LYS A 683 3.34 35.03 8.42
C LYS A 683 4.27 36.11 9.00
N GLY A 684 5.59 36.04 8.73
CA GLY A 684 6.58 36.99 9.23
C GLY A 684 7.14 36.67 10.62
N ASP A 685 6.75 35.52 11.21
CA ASP A 685 7.37 35.05 12.46
C ASP A 685 8.71 34.37 12.14
N ARG A 686 9.76 35.19 12.11
CA ARG A 686 11.12 34.74 11.79
C ARG A 686 11.69 33.81 12.85
N SER A 687 11.38 34.05 14.13
CA SER A 687 11.89 33.23 15.23
C SER A 687 11.25 31.86 15.25
N GLY A 688 9.91 31.79 15.16
CA GLY A 688 9.17 30.55 15.06
C GLY A 688 9.57 29.74 13.82
N SER A 689 9.73 30.41 12.67
CA SER A 689 10.20 29.77 11.43
C SER A 689 11.58 29.13 11.59
N ALA A 690 12.55 29.82 12.16
CA ALA A 690 13.90 29.28 12.35
C ALA A 690 13.91 28.09 13.32
N ALA A 691 13.12 28.17 14.39
CA ALA A 691 12.96 27.04 15.32
C ALA A 691 12.36 25.81 14.65
N ALA A 692 11.24 25.96 13.96
CA ALA A 692 10.55 24.85 13.29
C ALA A 692 11.41 24.25 12.15
N LEU A 693 12.07 25.08 11.32
CA LEU A 693 12.99 24.61 10.27
C LEU A 693 14.23 23.94 10.85
N GLY A 694 14.70 24.37 12.04
CA GLY A 694 15.79 23.72 12.76
C GLY A 694 15.44 22.30 13.20
N GLU A 695 14.24 22.09 13.78
CA GLU A 695 13.74 20.77 14.10
C GLU A 695 13.59 19.91 12.85
N ALA A 696 12.99 20.46 11.79
CA ALA A 696 12.88 19.76 10.50
C ALA A 696 14.26 19.33 9.95
N ALA A 697 15.28 20.21 10.03
CA ALA A 697 16.64 19.92 9.58
C ALA A 697 17.36 18.86 10.43
N SER A 698 16.98 18.74 11.71
CA SER A 698 17.46 17.69 12.61
C SER A 698 16.83 16.34 12.31
N LEU A 699 15.51 16.33 12.07
CA LEU A 699 14.73 15.13 11.80
C LEU A 699 14.93 14.60 10.37
N MET A 700 15.26 15.49 9.42
CA MET A 700 15.51 15.18 8.01
C MET A 700 16.93 15.64 7.58
N PRO A 701 17.99 15.09 8.14
CA PRO A 701 19.36 15.56 7.91
C PRO A 701 19.85 15.34 6.48
N ASP A 702 19.24 14.44 5.73
CA ASP A 702 19.54 14.03 4.36
C ASP A 702 18.74 14.82 3.29
N ARG A 703 18.01 15.86 3.68
CA ARG A 703 17.19 16.68 2.78
C ARG A 703 17.85 18.05 2.50
N PRO A 704 18.51 18.22 1.35
CA PRO A 704 19.26 19.46 1.06
C PRO A 704 18.36 20.70 1.06
N ARG A 705 17.11 20.57 0.60
CA ARG A 705 16.15 21.69 0.59
C ARG A 705 15.76 22.16 2.00
N VAL A 706 15.60 21.21 2.93
CA VAL A 706 15.28 21.51 4.34
C VAL A 706 16.45 22.25 4.98
N GLN A 707 17.69 21.78 4.80
CA GLN A 707 18.89 22.45 5.28
C GLN A 707 19.00 23.86 4.69
N TYR A 708 18.75 24.02 3.39
CA TYR A 708 18.78 25.32 2.73
C TYR A 708 17.75 26.30 3.33
N ASN A 709 16.48 25.87 3.52
CA ASN A 709 15.46 26.74 4.08
C ASN A 709 15.71 27.08 5.55
N HIS A 710 16.27 26.15 6.34
CA HIS A 710 16.78 26.45 7.68
C HIS A 710 17.88 27.52 7.63
N GLY A 711 18.84 27.40 6.70
CA GLY A 711 19.89 28.41 6.48
C GLY A 711 19.34 29.80 6.13
N LEU A 712 18.27 29.87 5.30
CA LEU A 712 17.60 31.13 4.99
C LEU A 712 16.95 31.76 6.24
N ALA A 713 16.27 30.96 7.04
CA ALA A 713 15.62 31.42 8.26
C ALA A 713 16.66 31.98 9.29
N GLU A 714 17.77 31.25 9.48
CA GLU A 714 18.88 31.70 10.33
C GLU A 714 19.57 32.97 9.79
N GLN A 715 19.70 33.09 8.45
CA GLN A 715 20.20 34.28 7.82
C GLN A 715 19.30 35.51 8.08
N HIS A 716 17.98 35.33 8.04
CA HIS A 716 17.02 36.41 8.34
C HIS A 716 17.04 36.86 9.81
N LEU A 717 17.52 36.01 10.72
CA LEU A 717 17.76 36.36 12.13
C LEU A 717 19.15 36.99 12.37
N GLY A 718 20.01 37.02 11.34
CA GLY A 718 21.39 37.50 11.46
C GLY A 718 22.36 36.47 12.09
N HIS A 719 21.95 35.21 12.22
CA HIS A 719 22.78 34.14 12.78
C HIS A 719 23.73 33.56 11.72
N VAL A 720 24.75 34.32 11.34
CA VAL A 720 25.60 34.05 10.18
C VAL A 720 26.23 32.64 10.19
N GLU A 721 26.78 32.21 11.33
CA GLU A 721 27.46 30.91 11.43
C GLU A 721 26.50 29.75 11.32
N ARG A 722 25.30 29.86 11.88
CA ARG A 722 24.25 28.81 11.76
C ARG A 722 23.71 28.73 10.33
N ALA A 723 23.50 29.88 9.69
CA ALA A 723 23.10 29.94 8.30
C ALA A 723 24.17 29.32 7.38
N ALA A 724 25.45 29.64 7.60
CA ALA A 724 26.57 29.09 6.84
C ALA A 724 26.64 27.56 6.98
N ALA A 725 26.55 27.05 8.20
CA ALA A 725 26.56 25.61 8.46
C ALA A 725 25.41 24.86 7.76
N ALA A 726 24.20 25.42 7.79
CA ALA A 726 23.03 24.82 7.13
C ALA A 726 23.16 24.85 5.58
N PHE A 727 23.60 25.97 4.99
CA PHE A 727 23.86 26.06 3.56
C PHE A 727 25.01 25.15 3.10
N GLN A 728 26.07 24.99 3.93
CA GLN A 728 27.17 24.08 3.63
C GLN A 728 26.67 22.63 3.57
N LYS A 729 25.89 22.16 4.55
CA LYS A 729 25.27 20.85 4.52
C LYS A 729 24.45 20.64 3.24
N ALA A 730 23.62 21.61 2.85
CA ALA A 730 22.87 21.53 1.60
C ALA A 730 23.80 21.43 0.38
N SER A 731 24.88 22.21 0.34
CA SER A 731 25.86 22.21 -0.75
C SER A 731 26.74 20.94 -0.77
N GLU A 732 26.97 20.28 0.35
CA GLU A 732 27.70 18.99 0.43
C GLU A 732 26.87 17.85 -0.17
N MET A 733 25.54 17.86 0.05
CA MET A 733 24.62 16.90 -0.53
C MET A 733 24.40 17.09 -2.03
N GLU A 734 24.35 18.35 -2.49
CA GLU A 734 24.21 18.72 -3.90
C GLU A 734 25.30 19.73 -4.32
N PRO A 735 26.55 19.28 -4.55
CA PRO A 735 27.72 20.15 -4.76
C PRO A 735 27.64 21.04 -6.01
N LEU A 736 26.81 20.64 -6.99
CA LEU A 736 26.63 21.36 -8.27
C LEU A 736 25.34 22.21 -8.28
N ASN A 737 24.60 22.31 -7.17
CA ASN A 737 23.38 23.11 -7.12
C ASN A 737 23.72 24.61 -7.04
N PRO A 738 23.41 25.39 -8.09
CA PRO A 738 23.78 26.82 -8.13
C PRO A 738 23.05 27.65 -7.07
N THR A 739 21.87 27.22 -6.61
CA THR A 739 21.11 27.93 -5.58
C THR A 739 21.84 27.91 -4.24
N PHE A 740 22.38 26.76 -3.85
CA PHE A 740 23.08 26.61 -2.57
C PHE A 740 24.43 27.32 -2.58
N LEU A 741 25.18 27.19 -3.69
CA LEU A 741 26.42 27.90 -3.88
C LEU A 741 26.23 29.43 -3.87
N ARG A 742 25.15 29.93 -4.51
CA ARG A 742 24.80 31.33 -4.51
C ARG A 742 24.44 31.86 -3.12
N ALA A 743 23.70 31.09 -2.32
CA ALA A 743 23.33 31.47 -0.96
C ALA A 743 24.57 31.64 -0.09
N LEU A 744 25.52 30.71 -0.14
CA LEU A 744 26.81 30.83 0.56
C LEU A 744 27.61 32.04 0.08
N THR A 745 27.71 32.26 -1.23
CA THR A 745 28.40 33.42 -1.82
C THR A 745 27.83 34.75 -1.28
N ILE A 746 26.49 34.89 -1.28
CA ILE A 746 25.79 36.08 -0.80
C ILE A 746 25.96 36.24 0.69
N LEU A 747 25.79 35.19 1.49
CA LEU A 747 25.93 35.23 2.94
C LEU A 747 27.32 35.75 3.36
N TYR A 748 28.39 35.17 2.80
CA TYR A 748 29.76 35.58 3.13
C TYR A 748 30.08 36.98 2.62
N ALA A 749 29.65 37.35 1.39
CA ALA A 749 29.86 38.69 0.86
C ALA A 749 29.14 39.78 1.70
N GLN A 750 27.91 39.53 2.15
CA GLN A 750 27.14 40.43 3.01
C GLN A 750 27.80 40.66 4.37
N ASN A 751 28.53 39.65 4.86
CA ASN A 751 29.21 39.73 6.17
C ASN A 751 30.71 40.07 6.07
N GLY A 752 31.17 40.53 4.88
CA GLY A 752 32.54 40.97 4.68
C GLY A 752 33.57 39.85 4.65
N ARG A 753 33.16 38.61 4.56
CA ARG A 753 34.02 37.40 4.44
C ARG A 753 34.34 37.15 2.98
N TRP A 754 35.16 38.02 2.39
CA TRP A 754 35.34 38.09 0.96
C TRP A 754 36.10 36.90 0.37
N LEU A 755 37.06 36.31 1.11
CA LEU A 755 37.82 35.15 0.66
C LEU A 755 36.92 33.92 0.54
N GLU A 756 36.04 33.66 1.54
CA GLU A 756 35.08 32.58 1.48
C GLU A 756 34.04 32.82 0.39
N ALA A 757 33.57 34.06 0.25
CA ALA A 757 32.66 34.45 -0.82
C ALA A 757 33.24 34.17 -2.21
N ASP A 758 34.55 34.46 -2.43
CA ASP A 758 35.24 34.18 -3.69
C ASP A 758 35.34 32.67 -3.98
N GLY A 759 35.63 31.87 -2.95
CA GLY A 759 35.69 30.41 -3.09
C GLY A 759 34.40 29.83 -3.63
N PHE A 760 33.24 30.23 -3.06
CA PHE A 760 31.94 29.77 -3.52
C PHE A 760 31.48 30.40 -4.84
N ALA A 761 31.88 31.67 -5.11
CA ALA A 761 31.61 32.34 -6.37
C ALA A 761 32.32 31.65 -7.56
N ARG A 762 33.55 31.17 -7.38
CA ARG A 762 34.28 30.39 -8.39
C ARG A 762 33.53 29.06 -8.68
N ARG A 763 33.17 28.33 -7.63
CA ARG A 763 32.35 27.08 -7.79
C ARG A 763 31.03 27.35 -8.50
N LEU A 764 30.37 28.49 -8.18
CA LEU A 764 29.16 28.91 -8.86
C LEU A 764 29.36 29.16 -10.35
N ALA A 765 30.50 29.76 -10.74
CA ALA A 765 30.87 29.95 -12.14
C ALA A 765 31.21 28.63 -12.84
N GLU A 766 31.88 27.69 -12.16
CA GLU A 766 32.23 26.37 -12.70
C GLU A 766 30.98 25.51 -13.05
N VAL A 767 29.91 25.66 -12.30
CA VAL A 767 28.63 24.96 -12.59
C VAL A 767 27.80 25.66 -13.69
N GLY A 768 28.37 26.64 -14.39
CA GLY A 768 27.74 27.32 -15.51
C GLY A 768 26.62 28.30 -15.15
N ALA A 769 26.53 28.71 -13.87
CA ALA A 769 25.50 29.66 -13.40
C ALA A 769 25.89 31.10 -13.77
N ASP A 770 26.01 31.40 -15.06
CA ASP A 770 26.45 32.70 -15.60
C ASP A 770 25.29 33.65 -15.86
N SER A 771 24.64 34.14 -14.79
CA SER A 771 23.64 35.20 -14.86
C SER A 771 24.27 36.59 -14.73
N PRO A 772 23.62 37.66 -15.22
CA PRO A 772 24.07 39.03 -15.02
C PRO A 772 24.28 39.38 -13.53
N GLU A 773 23.42 38.88 -12.67
CA GLU A 773 23.47 39.08 -11.21
C GLU A 773 24.69 38.39 -10.59
N ASN A 774 24.93 37.13 -10.99
CA ASN A 774 26.10 36.38 -10.51
C ASN A 774 27.41 37.05 -10.98
N ARG A 775 27.48 37.50 -12.22
CA ARG A 775 28.64 38.28 -12.72
C ARG A 775 28.83 39.61 -11.96
N ALA A 776 27.75 40.31 -11.61
CA ALA A 776 27.85 41.53 -10.81
C ALA A 776 28.35 41.24 -9.39
N LEU A 777 27.81 40.18 -8.76
CA LEU A 777 28.25 39.73 -7.42
C LEU A 777 29.75 39.35 -7.43
N PHE A 778 30.16 38.55 -8.42
CA PHE A 778 31.56 38.18 -8.57
C PHE A 778 32.49 39.39 -8.74
N ARG A 779 32.16 40.34 -9.64
CA ARG A 779 32.91 41.58 -9.81
C ARG A 779 33.04 42.38 -8.49
N ARG A 780 31.98 42.48 -7.72
CA ARG A 780 31.97 43.13 -6.43
C ARG A 780 32.94 42.46 -5.46
N ILE A 781 32.92 41.14 -5.37
CA ILE A 781 33.82 40.36 -4.50
C ILE A 781 35.26 40.61 -4.90
N GLN A 782 35.60 40.53 -6.20
CA GLN A 782 36.96 40.80 -6.70
C GLN A 782 37.43 42.21 -6.41
N SER A 783 36.55 43.21 -6.56
CA SER A 783 36.87 44.59 -6.24
C SER A 783 37.16 44.80 -4.77
N GLU A 784 36.44 44.14 -3.87
CA GLU A 784 36.64 44.24 -2.43
C GLU A 784 37.94 43.55 -1.98
N LEU A 785 38.27 42.40 -2.57
CA LEU A 785 39.54 41.68 -2.32
C LEU A 785 40.73 42.54 -2.77
N GLN A 786 40.69 43.12 -3.99
CA GLN A 786 41.71 44.01 -4.49
C GLN A 786 41.90 45.24 -3.59
N ARG A 787 40.80 45.83 -3.11
CA ARG A 787 40.86 47.00 -2.22
C ARG A 787 41.50 46.67 -0.88
N ARG A 788 41.40 45.43 -0.41
CA ARG A 788 41.99 44.98 0.87
C ARG A 788 43.38 44.41 0.71
N GLY A 789 43.84 44.16 -0.52
CA GLY A 789 45.12 43.52 -0.80
C GLY A 789 45.15 42.01 -0.51
N GLU A 790 43.97 41.40 -0.54
CA GLU A 790 43.74 39.97 -0.30
C GLU A 790 43.66 39.18 -1.60
#